data_4b59fca428905ac77ad4a02c8be0dfe4
#
_entry.id   4b59fca428905ac77ad4a02c8be0dfe4
#
_cell.length_a   1.000
_cell.length_b   1.000
_cell.length_c   1.000
_cell.angle_alpha   90.00
_cell.angle_beta   90.00
_cell.angle_gamma   90.00
#
_symmetry.space_group_name_H-M   'P 1'
#
loop_
_entity.id
_entity.type
_entity.pdbx_description
1 polymer ?
#
loop_
_entity_poly.entity_id
_entity_poly.type
_entity_poly.pdbx_seq_one_letter_code
_entity_poly.pdbx_strand_id
1 'polypeptide(L)'
;MSEDESRPKDDSSSLQDKLSRIFGHGQEKLRGSVKDWNARKTLDAVLDAPKSLQREWQKHGATGILTKFPIFMVITCLLASVFFAYHSGFVDGTSIKPGDEPSLNVNGDLDVYLPEGSPVLESIKEVEKNWSTNVMIIYIDSPEKPIDDRRILQEMSYVETKLNPRLSDPTDDVIYALSLSTVVKEVNSSLPRIQDAFVDELVAEICPPGDENCIGQTAGELVKDVLDLGDPIWGNYSIPSQTTIDTIVDEMYEDDGSPSPGLDKMSRDTDGDGLLDKAVIIIAVDETKTAKEVIDKTQEILDDISKEKRPCEYDQNGEPIGADLCDWEDLGISMTLTGPVPITNAVTEFSFKLFWQIFPLAIVLVALGLFVFHSDVLQTGSWRPVQGFKVVVIAGLPTLCSVFWTLGIMGYTGYEVTMTVIIVGPILLALGVSYGLHITNRYAEETGTKDEKIRQSLASTGRAVFLSAVTTVIGFISLTFTPMKPIETVGIALSGGIVIVYFLTMAMVPNLTLLLDLRKPKHPPLPVFEKVVQVPIKWSKGVIAVFMVMIFISGFWGQENVEENIDLLGMAPEDEASVVTMKQYSQDFNAGQVGMILIEGDISGDADPTEGEPVEKLLGLSALEDKLNTIEQTNAVSIVFLMKSVGLGANISGTPLWNLTDNPLVPEDLKDALEPYLNRQYNEDVTFWEILTSPRANGTNNPRAEGFLLDVFYSSLTDETRGLFISDDYSRNLIYVDMPFVPVAETSEAVAQVNDYTSRDYEGDIYAGDLTGVAATAIAVNELIVGSQWSSLGFAVALTLMTLAIVFKDIRFSFWTTAPVIATVALQWLVMWQMDVSLSLVTVMIGSILVGVGVDFSIHIANRIRELGGGIEAIRTSTVSTGMSLFEAATVTTLGMVTAYQIPIPEIKPFITVIIILLWIAAASALILLPAIFVLLEELGIGSTGGASSMARKLGLGRVAARGDIDVVDATLIPDHGDAW
;
A
#
# COMPACT_ATOMS: atom_id res chain seq x y z
N MET A 1 7.42 -74.63 21.05
CA MET A 1 8.64 -73.91 20.88
C MET A 1 8.22 -72.48 20.68
N SER A 2 8.35 -71.74 21.74
CA SER A 2 7.95 -70.36 21.96
C SER A 2 9.00 -69.44 21.44
N GLU A 3 8.57 -68.46 20.68
CA GLU A 3 9.36 -67.23 20.46
C GLU A 3 8.65 -66.05 21.07
N ASP A 4 9.38 -65.43 21.99
CA ASP A 4 8.98 -64.29 22.80
C ASP A 4 9.38 -63.01 22.08
N GLU A 5 8.45 -62.21 21.56
CA GLU A 5 8.72 -60.89 20.99
C GLU A 5 8.44 -59.81 22.06
N SER A 6 9.49 -59.28 22.61
CA SER A 6 9.46 -58.11 23.50
C SER A 6 9.23 -56.82 22.71
N ARG A 7 8.03 -56.21 22.86
CA ARG A 7 7.72 -54.85 22.44
C ARG A 7 8.34 -53.82 23.39
N PRO A 8 8.87 -52.70 22.91
CA PRO A 8 9.29 -51.61 23.77
C PRO A 8 8.08 -50.87 24.35
N LYS A 9 8.11 -50.56 25.61
CA LYS A 9 7.07 -49.83 26.36
C LYS A 9 7.06 -48.35 25.90
N ASP A 10 5.90 -47.93 25.48
CA ASP A 10 5.54 -46.56 25.16
C ASP A 10 5.71 -45.61 26.37
N ASP A 11 6.60 -44.61 26.21
CA ASP A 11 6.86 -43.55 27.21
C ASP A 11 5.81 -42.43 27.19
N SER A 12 4.71 -42.57 26.43
CA SER A 12 3.63 -41.58 26.31
C SER A 12 2.79 -41.41 27.59
N SER A 13 2.74 -42.44 28.49
CA SER A 13 1.97 -42.39 29.73
C SER A 13 2.58 -41.44 30.78
N SER A 14 3.89 -41.19 30.74
CA SER A 14 4.57 -40.35 31.76
C SER A 14 4.35 -38.85 31.54
N LEU A 15 4.12 -38.43 30.31
CA LEU A 15 3.87 -37.01 29.98
C LEU A 15 2.41 -36.61 30.28
N GLN A 16 1.45 -37.49 30.00
CA GLN A 16 0.03 -37.30 30.34
C GLN A 16 -0.19 -37.25 31.85
N ASP A 17 0.50 -38.12 32.63
CA ASP A 17 0.44 -38.11 34.11
C ASP A 17 1.11 -36.87 34.71
N LYS A 18 2.19 -36.34 34.13
CA LYS A 18 2.80 -35.07 34.55
C LYS A 18 1.92 -33.88 34.23
N LEU A 19 1.31 -33.85 33.04
CA LEU A 19 0.38 -32.79 32.65
C LEU A 19 -0.92 -32.84 33.50
N SER A 20 -1.46 -34.03 33.78
CA SER A 20 -2.63 -34.18 34.63
C SER A 20 -2.40 -33.73 36.08
N ARG A 21 -1.19 -33.89 36.63
CA ARG A 21 -0.83 -33.36 37.96
C ARG A 21 -0.70 -31.84 37.96
N ILE A 22 -0.18 -31.23 36.87
CA ILE A 22 -0.08 -29.77 36.74
C ILE A 22 -1.47 -29.14 36.58
N PHE A 23 -2.31 -29.73 35.74
CA PHE A 23 -3.69 -29.26 35.54
C PHE A 23 -4.64 -29.68 36.67
N GLY A 24 -4.42 -30.83 37.30
CA GLY A 24 -5.23 -31.32 38.44
C GLY A 24 -5.16 -30.42 39.69
N HIS A 25 -3.99 -29.87 40.03
CA HIS A 25 -3.83 -28.90 41.13
C HIS A 25 -4.51 -27.55 40.82
N GLY A 26 -4.58 -27.15 39.54
CA GLY A 26 -5.34 -25.98 39.10
C GLY A 26 -6.85 -26.22 39.18
N GLN A 27 -7.32 -27.41 38.79
CA GLN A 27 -8.74 -27.79 38.87
C GLN A 27 -9.24 -27.96 40.29
N GLU A 28 -8.44 -28.49 41.22
CA GLU A 28 -8.84 -28.59 42.63
C GLU A 28 -8.94 -27.21 43.30
N LYS A 29 -8.04 -26.27 43.00
CA LYS A 29 -8.17 -24.90 43.49
C LYS A 29 -9.38 -24.17 42.89
N LEU A 30 -9.68 -24.38 41.62
CA LEU A 30 -10.89 -23.84 40.94
C LEU A 30 -12.16 -24.53 41.49
N ARG A 31 -12.17 -25.86 41.71
CA ARG A 31 -13.31 -26.57 42.31
C ARG A 31 -13.53 -26.20 43.78
N GLY A 32 -12.49 -25.94 44.55
CA GLY A 32 -12.58 -25.43 45.91
C GLY A 32 -13.21 -24.03 45.92
N SER A 33 -12.77 -23.14 45.05
CA SER A 33 -13.32 -21.78 44.89
C SER A 33 -14.78 -21.73 44.39
N VAL A 34 -15.19 -22.69 43.54
CA VAL A 34 -16.56 -22.79 43.02
C VAL A 34 -17.51 -23.45 44.05
N LYS A 35 -17.00 -24.34 44.94
CA LYS A 35 -17.83 -24.98 45.98
C LYS A 35 -18.23 -24.03 47.11
N ASP A 36 -17.46 -22.99 47.36
CA ASP A 36 -17.74 -21.95 48.36
C ASP A 36 -18.50 -20.74 47.75
N TRP A 37 -18.96 -20.85 46.52
CA TRP A 37 -19.71 -19.76 45.87
C TRP A 37 -21.15 -19.70 46.45
N ASN A 38 -21.30 -18.85 47.44
CA ASN A 38 -22.60 -18.52 48.01
C ASN A 38 -23.11 -17.26 47.30
N ALA A 39 -24.17 -17.40 46.47
CA ALA A 39 -24.74 -16.32 45.69
C ALA A 39 -25.08 -15.04 46.52
N ARG A 40 -25.47 -15.23 47.80
CA ARG A 40 -25.72 -14.15 48.74
C ARG A 40 -24.44 -13.37 49.10
N LYS A 41 -23.33 -14.07 49.41
CA LYS A 41 -22.02 -13.44 49.67
C LYS A 41 -21.48 -12.70 48.44
N THR A 42 -21.74 -13.21 47.25
CA THR A 42 -21.33 -12.56 45.99
C THR A 42 -22.17 -11.31 45.75
N LEU A 43 -23.49 -11.34 46.01
CA LEU A 43 -24.37 -10.17 45.87
C LEU A 43 -24.02 -9.07 46.91
N ASP A 44 -23.78 -9.44 48.17
CA ASP A 44 -23.33 -8.48 49.21
C ASP A 44 -21.97 -7.87 48.87
N ALA A 45 -21.04 -8.66 48.30
CA ALA A 45 -19.74 -8.17 47.83
C ALA A 45 -19.88 -7.19 46.66
N VAL A 46 -20.82 -7.42 45.72
CA VAL A 46 -21.11 -6.52 44.62
C VAL A 46 -21.77 -5.21 45.10
N LEU A 47 -22.70 -5.30 46.07
CA LEU A 47 -23.37 -4.13 46.61
C LEU A 47 -22.46 -3.23 47.48
N ASP A 48 -21.46 -3.82 48.15
CA ASP A 48 -20.45 -3.11 48.93
C ASP A 48 -19.19 -2.72 48.11
N ALA A 49 -19.10 -3.17 46.86
CA ALA A 49 -17.97 -2.89 45.99
C ALA A 49 -17.68 -1.35 45.84
N PRO A 50 -18.67 -0.49 45.65
CA PRO A 50 -18.41 0.95 45.55
C PRO A 50 -17.76 1.55 46.80
N LYS A 51 -18.24 1.19 47.97
CA LYS A 51 -17.68 1.67 49.24
C LYS A 51 -16.30 1.10 49.52
N SER A 52 -16.05 -0.11 49.10
CA SER A 52 -14.75 -0.75 49.26
C SER A 52 -13.72 -0.16 48.28
N LEU A 53 -14.13 0.16 47.05
CA LEU A 53 -13.32 0.84 46.05
C LEU A 53 -12.97 2.27 46.49
N GLN A 54 -13.94 2.99 47.06
CA GLN A 54 -13.69 4.35 47.56
C GLN A 54 -12.71 4.35 48.74
N ARG A 55 -12.75 3.37 49.62
CA ARG A 55 -11.78 3.19 50.73
C ARG A 55 -10.38 2.86 50.20
N GLU A 56 -10.27 2.01 49.20
CA GLU A 56 -8.98 1.69 48.59
C GLU A 56 -8.39 2.86 47.81
N TRP A 57 -9.25 3.62 47.11
CA TRP A 57 -8.81 4.87 46.44
C TRP A 57 -8.22 5.85 47.45
N GLN A 58 -8.90 6.06 48.59
CA GLN A 58 -8.43 6.95 49.67
C GLN A 58 -7.12 6.51 50.30
N LYS A 59 -6.87 5.17 50.39
CA LYS A 59 -5.67 4.61 51.03
C LYS A 59 -4.48 4.48 50.06
N HIS A 60 -4.74 4.07 48.85
CA HIS A 60 -3.71 3.61 47.92
C HIS A 60 -3.84 4.19 46.51
N GLY A 61 -4.78 5.08 46.25
CA GLY A 61 -5.03 5.66 44.94
C GLY A 61 -5.43 4.64 43.87
N ALA A 62 -5.10 4.93 42.61
CA ALA A 62 -5.47 4.07 41.48
C ALA A 62 -4.89 2.64 41.56
N THR A 63 -3.71 2.46 42.14
CA THR A 63 -3.07 1.15 42.29
C THR A 63 -3.83 0.19 43.20
N GLY A 64 -4.51 0.74 44.23
CA GLY A 64 -5.36 -0.05 45.15
C GLY A 64 -6.60 -0.61 44.46
N ILE A 65 -7.20 0.16 43.54
CA ILE A 65 -8.37 -0.30 42.78
C ILE A 65 -7.97 -1.39 41.76
N LEU A 66 -6.89 -1.15 41.00
CA LEU A 66 -6.44 -2.07 39.95
C LEU A 66 -6.12 -3.48 40.47
N THR A 67 -5.62 -3.61 41.70
CA THR A 67 -5.17 -4.89 42.27
C THR A 67 -6.18 -5.56 43.16
N LYS A 68 -7.34 -4.94 43.47
CA LYS A 68 -8.30 -5.43 44.44
C LYS A 68 -9.06 -6.68 44.00
N PHE A 69 -9.42 -6.76 42.71
CA PHE A 69 -10.18 -7.89 42.14
C PHE A 69 -9.44 -8.51 40.94
N PRO A 70 -8.31 -9.21 41.16
CA PRO A 70 -7.43 -9.62 40.08
C PRO A 70 -8.09 -10.54 39.04
N ILE A 71 -8.91 -11.51 39.49
CA ILE A 71 -9.61 -12.44 38.59
C ILE A 71 -10.63 -11.69 37.72
N PHE A 72 -11.41 -10.80 38.33
CA PHE A 72 -12.44 -10.05 37.62
C PHE A 72 -11.82 -9.16 36.52
N MET A 73 -10.74 -8.43 36.85
CA MET A 73 -10.06 -7.57 35.89
C MET A 73 -9.53 -8.35 34.68
N VAL A 74 -8.86 -9.49 34.94
CA VAL A 74 -8.31 -10.30 33.85
C VAL A 74 -9.43 -10.89 32.99
N ILE A 75 -10.50 -11.42 33.58
CA ILE A 75 -11.62 -11.98 32.82
C ILE A 75 -12.33 -10.90 32.00
N THR A 76 -12.54 -9.70 32.54
CA THR A 76 -13.17 -8.61 31.80
C THR A 76 -12.33 -8.20 30.59
N CYS A 77 -11.01 -8.07 30.75
CA CYS A 77 -10.10 -7.77 29.62
C CYS A 77 -10.12 -8.89 28.58
N LEU A 78 -10.14 -10.16 28.99
CA LEU A 78 -10.19 -11.30 28.04
C LEU A 78 -11.53 -11.36 27.28
N LEU A 79 -12.67 -11.15 27.97
CA LEU A 79 -13.97 -11.10 27.30
C LEU A 79 -14.07 -9.97 26.29
N ALA A 80 -13.55 -8.77 26.63
CA ALA A 80 -13.46 -7.67 25.70
C ALA A 80 -12.51 -8.00 24.53
N SER A 81 -11.41 -8.74 24.78
CA SER A 81 -10.50 -9.17 23.71
C SER A 81 -11.16 -10.15 22.73
N VAL A 82 -12.07 -11.02 23.21
CA VAL A 82 -12.85 -11.90 22.32
C VAL A 82 -13.81 -11.07 21.44
N PHE A 83 -14.46 -10.05 22.02
CA PHE A 83 -15.32 -9.15 21.25
C PHE A 83 -14.53 -8.43 20.13
N PHE A 84 -13.40 -7.84 20.47
CA PHE A 84 -12.58 -7.13 19.49
C PHE A 84 -11.88 -8.08 18.49
N ALA A 85 -11.56 -9.30 18.89
CA ALA A 85 -11.03 -10.31 17.96
C ALA A 85 -12.04 -10.65 16.85
N TYR A 86 -13.34 -10.65 17.17
CA TYR A 86 -14.40 -10.85 16.17
C TYR A 86 -14.42 -9.74 15.11
N HIS A 87 -14.16 -8.48 15.51
CA HIS A 87 -14.15 -7.32 14.60
C HIS A 87 -12.76 -7.00 14.01
N SER A 88 -11.72 -7.76 14.36
CA SER A 88 -10.36 -7.53 13.87
C SER A 88 -10.04 -8.23 12.55
N GLY A 89 -11.03 -8.87 11.93
CA GLY A 89 -10.84 -9.70 10.75
C GLY A 89 -10.23 -11.09 11.04
N PHE A 90 -9.92 -11.42 12.30
CA PHE A 90 -9.39 -12.73 12.66
C PHE A 90 -10.35 -13.89 12.29
N VAL A 91 -11.67 -13.63 12.38
CA VAL A 91 -12.70 -14.63 12.10
C VAL A 91 -12.98 -14.76 10.61
N ASP A 92 -12.78 -13.69 9.83
CA ASP A 92 -13.05 -13.69 8.39
C ASP A 92 -12.12 -14.66 7.65
N GLY A 93 -10.86 -14.76 8.08
CA GLY A 93 -9.90 -15.73 7.54
C GLY A 93 -10.14 -17.20 7.94
N THR A 94 -11.14 -17.49 8.82
CA THR A 94 -11.41 -18.85 9.34
C THR A 94 -12.73 -19.43 8.85
N SER A 95 -13.45 -18.80 7.92
CA SER A 95 -14.75 -19.24 7.38
C SER A 95 -15.86 -19.44 8.44
N ILE A 96 -15.74 -18.80 9.62
CA ILE A 96 -16.70 -18.92 10.72
C ILE A 96 -17.87 -17.92 10.57
N LYS A 97 -17.67 -16.86 9.78
CA LYS A 97 -18.68 -15.83 9.55
C LYS A 97 -19.39 -16.08 8.21
N PRO A 98 -20.69 -16.38 8.21
CA PRO A 98 -21.47 -16.35 6.98
C PRO A 98 -21.87 -14.89 6.71
N GLY A 99 -21.23 -14.24 5.77
CA GLY A 99 -21.56 -12.88 5.35
C GLY A 99 -20.44 -12.26 4.52
N ASP A 100 -20.81 -11.50 3.53
CA ASP A 100 -19.98 -11.18 2.38
C ASP A 100 -19.04 -9.98 2.59
N GLU A 101 -19.10 -9.27 3.73
CA GLU A 101 -18.24 -8.11 3.98
C GLU A 101 -17.18 -8.42 5.06
N PRO A 102 -15.88 -8.13 4.78
CA PRO A 102 -14.82 -8.24 5.77
C PRO A 102 -15.06 -7.27 6.93
N SER A 103 -14.76 -7.70 8.16
CA SER A 103 -14.92 -6.84 9.34
C SER A 103 -13.94 -5.68 9.38
N LEU A 104 -12.82 -5.78 8.65
CA LEU A 104 -11.80 -4.76 8.50
C LEU A 104 -11.70 -4.43 7.02
N ASN A 105 -12.04 -3.19 6.65
CA ASN A 105 -11.95 -2.72 5.27
C ASN A 105 -10.52 -2.30 4.95
N VAL A 106 -9.85 -3.04 4.06
CA VAL A 106 -8.52 -2.71 3.56
C VAL A 106 -8.68 -2.09 2.18
N ASN A 107 -8.21 -0.86 2.01
CA ASN A 107 -8.21 -0.17 0.72
C ASN A 107 -6.79 -0.22 0.14
N GLY A 108 -6.66 -0.80 -1.05
CA GLY A 108 -5.42 -0.92 -1.81
C GLY A 108 -5.32 0.03 -3.00
N ASP A 109 -6.36 0.85 -3.27
CA ASP A 109 -6.40 1.73 -4.42
C ASP A 109 -5.28 2.78 -4.38
N LEU A 110 -4.74 3.10 -5.55
CA LEU A 110 -3.57 3.99 -5.66
C LEU A 110 -3.90 5.46 -5.37
N ASP A 111 -5.09 5.91 -5.66
CA ASP A 111 -5.59 7.25 -5.40
C ASP A 111 -5.64 7.59 -3.90
N VAL A 112 -5.81 6.57 -3.03
CA VAL A 112 -5.75 6.71 -1.56
C VAL A 112 -4.40 7.25 -1.07
N TYR A 113 -3.34 7.13 -1.88
CA TYR A 113 -2.02 7.66 -1.53
C TYR A 113 -1.93 9.17 -1.71
N LEU A 114 -2.81 9.77 -2.51
CA LEU A 114 -2.86 11.20 -2.76
C LEU A 114 -3.72 11.93 -1.70
N PRO A 115 -3.33 13.13 -1.27
CA PRO A 115 -4.16 13.94 -0.38
C PRO A 115 -5.38 14.50 -1.12
N GLU A 116 -6.47 14.71 -0.39
CA GLU A 116 -7.64 15.42 -0.89
C GLU A 116 -7.25 16.82 -1.39
N GLY A 117 -7.64 17.16 -2.63
CA GLY A 117 -7.29 18.43 -3.27
C GLY A 117 -5.91 18.46 -3.93
N SER A 118 -5.26 17.31 -4.13
CA SER A 118 -4.09 17.18 -4.98
C SER A 118 -4.47 17.47 -6.44
N PRO A 119 -3.66 18.25 -7.22
CA PRO A 119 -3.95 18.50 -8.64
C PRO A 119 -4.12 17.21 -9.44
N VAL A 120 -3.27 16.21 -9.21
CA VAL A 120 -3.34 14.90 -9.89
C VAL A 120 -4.66 14.18 -9.55
N LEU A 121 -5.11 14.20 -8.28
CA LEU A 121 -6.38 13.60 -7.89
C LEU A 121 -7.58 14.36 -8.50
N GLU A 122 -7.51 15.69 -8.64
CA GLU A 122 -8.54 16.47 -9.32
C GLU A 122 -8.59 16.14 -10.82
N SER A 123 -7.45 16.01 -11.47
CA SER A 123 -7.37 15.60 -12.89
C SER A 123 -7.89 14.17 -13.11
N ILE A 124 -7.58 13.20 -12.21
CA ILE A 124 -8.17 11.85 -12.26
C ILE A 124 -9.70 11.94 -12.21
N LYS A 125 -10.26 12.69 -11.27
CA LYS A 125 -11.72 12.88 -11.14
C LYS A 125 -12.36 13.59 -12.33
N GLU A 126 -11.63 14.44 -13.05
CA GLU A 126 -12.12 15.03 -14.29
C GLU A 126 -12.23 13.98 -15.42
N VAL A 127 -11.22 13.09 -15.53
CA VAL A 127 -11.26 11.96 -16.47
C VAL A 127 -12.40 11.00 -16.11
N GLU A 128 -12.57 10.67 -14.83
CA GLU A 128 -13.60 9.74 -14.31
C GLU A 128 -15.05 10.21 -14.58
N LYS A 129 -15.25 11.44 -14.97
CA LYS A 129 -16.61 11.91 -15.37
C LYS A 129 -17.12 11.28 -16.66
N ASN A 130 -16.24 10.91 -17.55
CA ASN A 130 -16.58 10.39 -18.88
C ASN A 130 -15.94 9.01 -19.15
N TRP A 131 -14.82 8.68 -18.49
CA TRP A 131 -14.07 7.44 -18.71
C TRP A 131 -13.77 6.74 -17.41
N SER A 132 -13.59 5.44 -17.47
CA SER A 132 -13.08 4.67 -16.33
C SER A 132 -11.54 4.70 -16.27
N THR A 133 -11.00 4.98 -15.10
CA THR A 133 -9.57 4.85 -14.81
C THR A 133 -9.19 3.45 -14.33
N ASN A 134 -10.19 2.58 -14.09
CA ASN A 134 -10.00 1.20 -13.67
C ASN A 134 -9.71 0.30 -14.87
N VAL A 135 -8.44 0.03 -15.11
CA VAL A 135 -7.98 -0.78 -16.25
C VAL A 135 -7.45 -2.13 -15.78
N MET A 136 -7.85 -3.19 -16.48
CA MET A 136 -7.27 -4.54 -16.43
C MET A 136 -6.62 -4.87 -17.77
N ILE A 137 -5.65 -5.76 -17.76
CA ILE A 137 -4.92 -6.19 -18.95
C ILE A 137 -4.89 -7.72 -18.98
N ILE A 138 -5.27 -8.31 -20.09
CA ILE A 138 -5.01 -9.73 -20.36
C ILE A 138 -3.76 -9.78 -21.24
N TYR A 139 -2.67 -10.27 -20.69
CA TYR A 139 -1.41 -10.49 -21.39
C TYR A 139 -1.45 -11.84 -22.11
N ILE A 140 -1.09 -11.86 -23.38
CA ILE A 140 -1.14 -12.99 -24.29
C ILE A 140 0.28 -13.34 -24.72
N ASP A 141 0.64 -14.60 -24.56
CA ASP A 141 1.92 -15.18 -24.99
C ASP A 141 1.65 -16.28 -26.02
N SER A 142 2.21 -16.13 -27.23
CA SER A 142 2.01 -17.05 -28.37
C SER A 142 3.35 -17.36 -29.07
N PRO A 143 4.23 -18.15 -28.42
CA PRO A 143 5.58 -18.41 -28.93
C PRO A 143 5.65 -19.34 -30.14
N GLU A 144 4.57 -20.08 -30.46
CA GLU A 144 4.54 -21.06 -31.55
C GLU A 144 3.86 -20.54 -32.82
N LYS A 145 2.96 -19.55 -32.67
CA LYS A 145 2.19 -18.95 -33.78
C LYS A 145 2.16 -17.44 -33.65
N PRO A 146 2.23 -16.69 -34.73
CA PRO A 146 2.14 -15.25 -34.68
C PRO A 146 0.74 -14.79 -34.21
N ILE A 147 0.67 -13.64 -33.54
CA ILE A 147 -0.58 -13.09 -33.00
C ILE A 147 -1.59 -12.75 -34.11
N ASP A 148 -1.12 -12.31 -35.26
CA ASP A 148 -1.93 -12.02 -36.43
C ASP A 148 -2.43 -13.28 -37.18
N ASP A 149 -2.08 -14.50 -36.71
CA ASP A 149 -2.73 -15.73 -37.15
C ASP A 149 -4.23 -15.64 -36.83
N ARG A 150 -5.06 -15.91 -37.85
CA ARG A 150 -6.52 -15.88 -37.75
C ARG A 150 -7.06 -16.66 -36.56
N ARG A 151 -6.45 -17.80 -36.23
CA ARG A 151 -6.88 -18.67 -35.15
C ARG A 151 -6.62 -18.03 -33.78
N ILE A 152 -5.51 -17.35 -33.64
CA ILE A 152 -5.17 -16.63 -32.41
C ILE A 152 -6.11 -15.44 -32.21
N LEU A 153 -6.31 -14.62 -33.25
CA LEU A 153 -7.26 -13.50 -33.20
C LEU A 153 -8.69 -13.96 -32.91
N GLN A 154 -9.10 -15.14 -33.36
CA GLN A 154 -10.40 -15.71 -33.01
C GLN A 154 -10.48 -16.05 -31.52
N GLU A 155 -9.44 -16.61 -30.90
CA GLU A 155 -9.44 -16.86 -29.46
C GLU A 155 -9.51 -15.56 -28.65
N MET A 156 -8.77 -14.51 -29.07
CA MET A 156 -8.90 -13.19 -28.49
C MET A 156 -10.34 -12.66 -28.60
N SER A 157 -10.92 -12.75 -29.79
CA SER A 157 -12.31 -12.33 -30.04
C SER A 157 -13.34 -13.11 -29.21
N TYR A 158 -13.11 -14.39 -28.93
CA TYR A 158 -13.96 -15.16 -28.01
C TYR A 158 -13.90 -14.63 -26.58
N VAL A 159 -12.71 -14.32 -26.09
CA VAL A 159 -12.53 -13.72 -24.76
C VAL A 159 -13.23 -12.38 -24.69
N GLU A 160 -13.01 -11.48 -25.65
CA GLU A 160 -13.67 -10.17 -25.73
C GLU A 160 -15.20 -10.30 -25.72
N THR A 161 -15.75 -11.18 -26.55
CA THR A 161 -17.20 -11.38 -26.66
C THR A 161 -17.82 -11.93 -25.37
N LYS A 162 -17.08 -12.71 -24.59
CA LYS A 162 -17.54 -13.24 -23.30
C LYS A 162 -17.45 -12.24 -22.17
N LEU A 163 -16.43 -11.35 -22.22
CA LEU A 163 -16.24 -10.29 -21.24
C LEU A 163 -17.24 -9.14 -21.47
N ASN A 164 -17.45 -8.77 -22.72
CA ASN A 164 -18.34 -7.71 -23.15
C ASN A 164 -19.27 -8.22 -24.27
N PRO A 165 -20.35 -8.96 -23.94
CA PRO A 165 -21.31 -9.42 -24.91
C PRO A 165 -22.12 -8.21 -25.41
N ARG A 166 -21.83 -7.76 -26.62
CA ARG A 166 -22.57 -6.68 -27.30
C ARG A 166 -24.05 -6.98 -27.34
N LEU A 167 -24.85 -5.96 -27.20
CA LEU A 167 -26.35 -6.01 -27.15
C LEU A 167 -26.90 -6.65 -25.87
N SER A 168 -26.10 -6.95 -24.87
CA SER A 168 -26.59 -7.47 -23.62
C SER A 168 -26.70 -6.38 -22.57
N ASP A 169 -27.38 -6.74 -21.56
CA ASP A 169 -27.69 -6.12 -20.30
C ASP A 169 -26.82 -4.88 -19.95
N PRO A 170 -27.41 -3.69 -19.68
CA PRO A 170 -26.72 -2.51 -19.17
C PRO A 170 -26.06 -2.75 -17.80
N THR A 171 -26.01 -3.98 -17.31
CA THR A 171 -25.32 -4.41 -16.10
C THR A 171 -23.95 -5.05 -16.38
N ASP A 172 -23.39 -4.91 -17.58
CA ASP A 172 -22.06 -5.44 -17.89
C ASP A 172 -20.99 -4.80 -17.03
N ASP A 173 -20.10 -5.64 -16.47
CA ASP A 173 -19.02 -5.22 -15.57
C ASP A 173 -17.83 -4.65 -16.34
N VAL A 174 -17.79 -4.84 -17.66
CA VAL A 174 -16.76 -4.40 -18.60
C VAL A 174 -17.34 -3.39 -19.56
N ILE A 175 -16.79 -2.18 -19.58
CA ILE A 175 -17.26 -1.09 -20.44
C ILE A 175 -16.80 -1.32 -21.88
N TYR A 176 -15.50 -1.67 -22.05
CA TYR A 176 -14.92 -2.01 -23.35
C TYR A 176 -13.74 -2.96 -23.22
N ALA A 177 -13.41 -3.60 -24.35
CA ALA A 177 -12.19 -4.37 -24.53
C ALA A 177 -11.50 -3.92 -25.83
N LEU A 178 -10.22 -3.50 -25.74
CA LEU A 178 -9.40 -3.05 -26.87
C LEU A 178 -8.22 -4.00 -27.08
N SER A 179 -8.07 -4.52 -28.29
CA SER A 179 -6.96 -5.39 -28.70
C SER A 179 -6.75 -5.34 -30.21
N LEU A 180 -5.72 -6.02 -30.70
CA LEU A 180 -5.53 -6.21 -32.14
C LEU A 180 -6.75 -6.89 -32.80
N SER A 181 -7.37 -7.86 -32.11
CA SER A 181 -8.62 -8.50 -32.56
C SER A 181 -9.76 -7.48 -32.74
N THR A 182 -9.92 -6.56 -31.78
CA THR A 182 -10.93 -5.48 -31.87
C THR A 182 -10.68 -4.60 -33.08
N VAL A 183 -9.43 -4.14 -33.26
CA VAL A 183 -9.07 -3.26 -34.39
C VAL A 183 -9.28 -3.96 -35.72
N VAL A 184 -8.87 -5.21 -35.85
CA VAL A 184 -9.09 -6.00 -37.09
C VAL A 184 -10.59 -6.13 -37.40
N LYS A 185 -11.45 -6.35 -36.40
CA LYS A 185 -12.91 -6.40 -36.59
C LYS A 185 -13.50 -5.05 -36.98
N GLU A 186 -13.02 -3.96 -36.33
CA GLU A 186 -13.46 -2.60 -36.64
C GLU A 186 -13.12 -2.24 -38.09
N VAL A 187 -11.87 -2.47 -38.53
CA VAL A 187 -11.43 -2.20 -39.88
C VAL A 187 -12.17 -3.09 -40.91
N ASN A 188 -12.33 -4.39 -40.62
CA ASN A 188 -13.03 -5.33 -41.52
C ASN A 188 -14.50 -4.93 -41.74
N SER A 189 -15.15 -4.35 -40.74
CA SER A 189 -16.56 -3.91 -40.80
C SER A 189 -16.72 -2.43 -41.13
N SER A 190 -15.63 -1.66 -41.27
CA SER A 190 -15.66 -0.21 -41.39
C SER A 190 -16.39 0.27 -42.65
N LEU A 191 -16.09 -0.27 -43.84
CA LEU A 191 -16.64 0.25 -45.09
C LEU A 191 -18.17 0.11 -45.19
N PRO A 192 -18.81 -1.05 -44.90
CA PRO A 192 -20.27 -1.12 -44.84
C PRO A 192 -20.90 -0.17 -43.83
N ARG A 193 -20.25 0.00 -42.68
CA ARG A 193 -20.76 0.95 -41.65
C ARG A 193 -20.59 2.40 -42.08
N ILE A 194 -19.48 2.77 -42.70
CA ILE A 194 -19.28 4.10 -43.28
C ILE A 194 -20.31 4.37 -44.38
N GLN A 195 -20.61 3.38 -45.23
CA GLN A 195 -21.63 3.53 -46.25
C GLN A 195 -23.02 3.73 -45.65
N ASP A 196 -23.38 3.00 -44.60
CA ASP A 196 -24.63 3.15 -43.88
C ASP A 196 -24.72 4.52 -43.20
N ALA A 197 -23.68 4.93 -42.45
CA ALA A 197 -23.56 6.23 -41.81
C ALA A 197 -23.62 7.36 -42.82
N PHE A 198 -22.99 7.21 -44.00
CA PHE A 198 -23.08 8.22 -45.09
C PHE A 198 -24.52 8.43 -45.57
N VAL A 199 -25.28 7.33 -45.71
CA VAL A 199 -26.70 7.42 -46.11
C VAL A 199 -27.53 8.07 -45.01
N ASP A 200 -27.28 7.74 -43.75
CA ASP A 200 -27.99 8.32 -42.61
C ASP A 200 -27.73 9.83 -42.46
N GLU A 201 -26.46 10.24 -42.53
CA GLU A 201 -26.09 11.67 -42.50
C GLU A 201 -26.66 12.43 -43.73
N LEU A 202 -26.65 11.80 -44.90
CA LEU A 202 -27.29 12.39 -46.07
C LEU A 202 -28.77 12.58 -45.86
N VAL A 203 -29.48 11.62 -45.25
CA VAL A 203 -30.91 11.74 -44.90
C VAL A 203 -31.11 12.85 -43.87
N ALA A 204 -30.26 12.95 -42.87
CA ALA A 204 -30.34 14.00 -41.85
C ALA A 204 -30.15 15.41 -42.45
N GLU A 205 -29.23 15.55 -43.43
CA GLU A 205 -29.01 16.82 -44.15
C GLU A 205 -30.19 17.23 -45.05
N ILE A 206 -30.90 16.24 -45.63
CA ILE A 206 -32.03 16.49 -46.54
C ILE A 206 -33.34 16.65 -45.78
N CYS A 207 -33.54 15.99 -44.64
CA CYS A 207 -34.78 15.90 -43.90
C CYS A 207 -34.76 16.78 -42.65
N PRO A 208 -35.74 17.69 -42.47
CA PRO A 208 -35.86 18.45 -41.23
C PRO A 208 -36.05 17.54 -40.02
N PRO A 209 -35.47 17.86 -38.87
CA PRO A 209 -35.64 17.07 -37.62
C PRO A 209 -37.13 16.91 -37.29
N GLY A 210 -37.63 15.66 -37.17
CA GLY A 210 -39.02 15.31 -36.79
C GLY A 210 -40.02 15.19 -37.93
N ASP A 211 -39.62 15.25 -39.22
CA ASP A 211 -40.47 14.94 -40.37
C ASP A 211 -40.39 13.45 -40.73
N GLU A 212 -41.16 12.61 -40.02
CA GLU A 212 -41.27 11.16 -40.26
C GLU A 212 -41.75 10.74 -41.65
N ASN A 213 -42.22 11.71 -42.48
CA ASN A 213 -42.69 11.46 -43.85
C ASN A 213 -41.76 12.06 -44.92
N CYS A 214 -40.55 12.43 -44.58
CA CYS A 214 -39.61 12.99 -45.52
C CYS A 214 -39.28 11.97 -46.63
N ILE A 215 -39.28 12.39 -47.87
CA ILE A 215 -38.97 11.58 -49.04
C ILE A 215 -37.52 11.03 -48.94
N GLY A 216 -36.62 11.81 -48.31
CA GLY A 216 -35.23 11.37 -48.05
C GLY A 216 -35.12 10.12 -47.19
N GLN A 217 -35.97 9.93 -46.16
CA GLN A 217 -35.97 8.70 -45.36
C GLN A 217 -36.30 7.46 -46.19
N THR A 218 -37.44 7.49 -46.97
CA THR A 218 -37.81 6.39 -47.81
C THR A 218 -36.76 6.09 -48.91
N ALA A 219 -36.12 7.14 -49.39
CA ALA A 219 -35.07 7.01 -50.38
C ALA A 219 -33.75 6.46 -49.77
N GLY A 220 -33.43 6.86 -48.53
CA GLY A 220 -32.31 6.31 -47.80
C GLY A 220 -32.47 4.80 -47.53
N GLU A 221 -33.66 4.39 -47.01
CA GLU A 221 -33.98 2.96 -46.83
C GLU A 221 -33.84 2.14 -48.13
N LEU A 222 -34.31 2.71 -49.26
CA LEU A 222 -34.17 2.08 -50.55
C LEU A 222 -32.70 1.95 -51.02
N VAL A 223 -31.88 2.95 -50.71
CA VAL A 223 -30.45 2.91 -51.04
C VAL A 223 -29.73 1.86 -50.21
N LYS A 224 -30.04 1.77 -48.94
CA LYS A 224 -29.50 0.73 -48.02
C LYS A 224 -29.91 -0.66 -48.51
N ASP A 225 -31.18 -0.87 -48.87
CA ASP A 225 -31.67 -2.12 -49.43
C ASP A 225 -30.96 -2.50 -50.74
N VAL A 226 -30.71 -1.54 -51.61
CA VAL A 226 -30.02 -1.77 -52.90
C VAL A 226 -28.52 -2.11 -52.70
N LEU A 227 -27.90 -1.52 -51.69
CA LEU A 227 -26.51 -1.80 -51.35
C LEU A 227 -26.36 -3.11 -50.55
N ASP A 228 -27.49 -3.74 -50.12
CA ASP A 228 -27.52 -4.98 -49.31
C ASP A 228 -26.64 -4.85 -48.06
N LEU A 229 -26.72 -3.72 -47.39
CA LEU A 229 -25.90 -3.41 -46.21
C LEU A 229 -26.20 -4.29 -45.00
N GLY A 230 -27.37 -4.98 -44.98
CA GLY A 230 -27.81 -5.90 -43.94
C GLY A 230 -27.93 -5.21 -42.57
N ASP A 231 -27.45 -5.86 -41.52
CA ASP A 231 -27.21 -5.20 -40.20
C ASP A 231 -25.83 -4.52 -40.25
N PRO A 232 -25.78 -3.21 -40.45
CA PRO A 232 -24.53 -2.50 -40.73
C PRO A 232 -23.56 -2.53 -39.55
N ILE A 233 -24.07 -2.66 -38.33
CA ILE A 233 -23.26 -2.65 -37.12
C ILE A 233 -22.56 -4.00 -36.94
N TRP A 234 -23.25 -5.11 -37.24
CA TRP A 234 -22.75 -6.46 -36.93
C TRP A 234 -22.44 -7.33 -38.15
N GLY A 235 -22.79 -6.90 -39.34
CA GLY A 235 -22.73 -7.74 -40.56
C GLY A 235 -21.35 -8.36 -40.83
N ASN A 236 -20.26 -7.60 -40.72
CA ASN A 236 -18.89 -8.07 -40.92
C ASN A 236 -18.00 -7.90 -39.69
N TYR A 237 -18.58 -7.64 -38.50
CA TYR A 237 -17.80 -7.50 -37.25
C TYR A 237 -17.32 -8.85 -36.76
N SER A 238 -16.36 -9.42 -37.48
CA SER A 238 -15.78 -10.74 -37.20
C SER A 238 -14.33 -10.76 -37.72
N ILE A 239 -13.57 -11.76 -37.29
CA ILE A 239 -12.20 -11.95 -37.76
C ILE A 239 -12.25 -12.41 -39.22
N PRO A 240 -11.67 -11.63 -40.16
CA PRO A 240 -11.76 -11.95 -41.60
C PRO A 240 -10.82 -13.10 -42.05
N SER A 241 -10.61 -13.23 -43.36
CA SER A 241 -9.63 -14.17 -43.91
C SER A 241 -8.21 -13.78 -43.56
N GLN A 242 -7.26 -14.74 -43.54
CA GLN A 242 -5.85 -14.44 -43.23
C GLN A 242 -5.28 -13.36 -44.17
N THR A 243 -5.59 -13.43 -45.47
CA THR A 243 -5.12 -12.41 -46.42
C THR A 243 -5.64 -11.00 -46.14
N THR A 244 -6.83 -10.86 -45.59
CA THR A 244 -7.40 -9.59 -45.18
C THR A 244 -6.73 -9.09 -43.87
N ILE A 245 -6.47 -10.02 -42.91
CA ILE A 245 -5.71 -9.72 -41.70
C ILE A 245 -4.33 -9.22 -42.08
N ASP A 246 -3.60 -9.94 -42.94
CA ASP A 246 -2.26 -9.55 -43.37
C ASP A 246 -2.27 -8.12 -43.96
N THR A 247 -3.27 -7.81 -44.79
CA THR A 247 -3.40 -6.45 -45.38
C THR A 247 -3.65 -5.40 -44.29
N ILE A 248 -4.56 -5.66 -43.33
CA ILE A 248 -4.90 -4.71 -42.26
C ILE A 248 -3.69 -4.48 -41.35
N VAL A 249 -2.96 -5.54 -40.99
CA VAL A 249 -1.79 -5.45 -40.12
C VAL A 249 -0.62 -4.77 -40.83
N ASP A 250 -0.41 -5.05 -42.14
CA ASP A 250 0.61 -4.38 -42.94
C ASP A 250 0.38 -2.85 -43.02
N GLU A 251 -0.89 -2.39 -43.08
CA GLU A 251 -1.23 -0.96 -43.06
C GLU A 251 -0.98 -0.29 -41.67
N MET A 252 -0.76 -1.08 -40.61
CA MET A 252 -0.40 -0.56 -39.28
C MET A 252 1.11 -0.40 -39.10
N TYR A 253 1.92 -0.63 -40.11
CA TYR A 253 3.34 -0.32 -40.09
C TYR A 253 3.61 1.03 -40.79
N GLU A 254 4.58 1.78 -40.25
CA GLU A 254 5.03 3.04 -40.85
C GLU A 254 5.82 2.80 -42.14
N ASP A 255 6.00 3.84 -42.97
CA ASP A 255 6.75 3.77 -44.23
C ASP A 255 8.18 3.25 -44.07
N ASP A 256 8.79 3.33 -42.90
CA ASP A 256 10.14 2.85 -42.58
C ASP A 256 10.15 1.36 -42.14
N GLY A 257 8.98 0.76 -42.04
CA GLY A 257 8.81 -0.63 -41.62
C GLY A 257 8.77 -0.81 -40.10
N SER A 258 8.71 0.27 -39.31
CA SER A 258 8.46 0.18 -37.86
C SER A 258 6.95 0.04 -37.58
N PRO A 259 6.55 -0.65 -36.50
CA PRO A 259 5.13 -0.71 -36.13
C PRO A 259 4.66 0.70 -35.69
N SER A 260 3.43 1.04 -36.05
CA SER A 260 2.79 2.26 -35.54
C SER A 260 2.65 2.19 -34.01
N PRO A 261 2.59 3.34 -33.31
CA PRO A 261 2.39 3.35 -31.86
C PRO A 261 1.18 2.55 -31.37
N GLY A 262 0.10 2.50 -32.17
CA GLY A 262 -1.09 1.73 -31.85
C GLY A 262 -0.86 0.21 -31.97
N LEU A 263 -0.18 -0.24 -33.01
CA LEU A 263 0.17 -1.66 -33.15
C LEU A 263 1.13 -2.09 -32.04
N ASP A 264 2.19 -1.30 -31.80
CA ASP A 264 3.21 -1.55 -30.78
C ASP A 264 2.62 -1.63 -29.36
N LYS A 265 1.53 -0.92 -29.10
CA LYS A 265 0.80 -0.98 -27.84
C LYS A 265 -0.02 -2.27 -27.67
N MET A 266 -0.56 -2.81 -28.75
CA MET A 266 -1.48 -3.96 -28.71
C MET A 266 -0.79 -5.29 -29.00
N SER A 267 0.27 -5.29 -29.82
CA SER A 267 1.01 -6.50 -30.21
C SER A 267 2.44 -6.18 -30.58
N ARG A 268 3.37 -7.06 -30.23
CA ARG A 268 4.81 -6.83 -30.39
C ARG A 268 5.54 -8.10 -30.77
N ASP A 269 6.61 -7.92 -31.58
CA ASP A 269 7.68 -8.91 -31.81
C ASP A 269 8.76 -8.69 -30.72
N THR A 270 8.86 -9.62 -29.78
CA THR A 270 9.78 -9.48 -28.64
C THR A 270 11.10 -10.21 -28.84
N ASP A 271 11.16 -11.18 -29.75
CA ASP A 271 12.37 -11.96 -30.03
C ASP A 271 13.13 -11.53 -31.31
N GLY A 272 12.52 -10.62 -32.09
CA GLY A 272 13.14 -10.00 -33.28
C GLY A 272 13.18 -10.91 -34.52
N ASP A 273 12.30 -11.89 -34.61
CA ASP A 273 12.19 -12.78 -35.74
C ASP A 273 11.27 -12.26 -36.87
N GLY A 274 10.60 -11.12 -36.63
CA GLY A 274 9.70 -10.45 -37.55
C GLY A 274 8.24 -10.93 -37.45
N LEU A 275 7.90 -11.74 -36.43
CA LEU A 275 6.55 -12.21 -36.17
C LEU A 275 6.07 -11.65 -34.81
N LEU A 276 4.82 -11.21 -34.74
CA LEU A 276 4.22 -10.75 -33.50
C LEU A 276 3.98 -11.93 -32.54
N ASP A 277 4.70 -12.02 -31.44
CA ASP A 277 4.63 -13.14 -30.50
C ASP A 277 3.89 -12.83 -29.17
N LYS A 278 3.70 -11.54 -28.88
CA LYS A 278 2.98 -11.04 -27.68
C LYS A 278 1.84 -10.13 -28.07
N ALA A 279 0.77 -10.18 -27.28
CA ALA A 279 -0.36 -9.25 -27.41
C ALA A 279 -1.01 -8.93 -26.08
N VAL A 280 -1.89 -7.93 -26.07
CA VAL A 280 -2.71 -7.58 -24.91
C VAL A 280 -4.16 -7.33 -25.31
N ILE A 281 -5.08 -7.62 -24.36
CA ILE A 281 -6.44 -7.11 -24.37
C ILE A 281 -6.56 -6.13 -23.20
N ILE A 282 -6.79 -4.85 -23.49
CA ILE A 282 -6.98 -3.80 -22.50
C ILE A 282 -8.49 -3.73 -22.20
N ILE A 283 -8.84 -3.78 -20.92
CA ILE A 283 -10.23 -3.84 -20.44
C ILE A 283 -10.48 -2.67 -19.48
N ALA A 284 -11.51 -1.86 -19.74
CA ALA A 284 -12.02 -0.89 -18.80
C ALA A 284 -13.18 -1.48 -18.00
N VAL A 285 -13.18 -1.25 -16.69
CA VAL A 285 -14.11 -1.83 -15.73
C VAL A 285 -15.03 -0.75 -15.18
N ASP A 286 -16.32 -1.09 -14.98
CA ASP A 286 -17.30 -0.20 -14.37
C ASP A 286 -16.95 0.03 -12.88
N GLU A 287 -16.80 1.28 -12.46
CA GLU A 287 -16.47 1.69 -11.10
C GLU A 287 -17.56 1.36 -10.06
N THR A 288 -18.79 1.11 -10.52
CA THR A 288 -19.90 0.74 -9.62
C THR A 288 -19.80 -0.69 -9.09
N LYS A 289 -18.89 -1.51 -9.66
CA LYS A 289 -18.68 -2.91 -9.29
C LYS A 289 -17.50 -3.09 -8.34
N THR A 290 -17.54 -4.14 -7.55
CA THR A 290 -16.38 -4.52 -6.74
C THR A 290 -15.30 -5.12 -7.62
N ALA A 291 -14.08 -4.60 -7.53
CA ALA A 291 -12.93 -5.08 -8.31
C ALA A 291 -12.77 -6.61 -8.22
N LYS A 292 -12.94 -7.19 -7.03
CA LYS A 292 -12.85 -8.63 -6.82
C LYS A 292 -13.85 -9.42 -7.65
N GLU A 293 -15.12 -9.00 -7.72
CA GLU A 293 -16.17 -9.70 -8.46
C GLU A 293 -15.86 -9.76 -9.96
N VAL A 294 -15.37 -8.62 -10.50
CA VAL A 294 -15.00 -8.54 -11.92
C VAL A 294 -13.77 -9.37 -12.21
N ILE A 295 -12.76 -9.35 -11.33
CA ILE A 295 -11.55 -10.17 -11.46
C ILE A 295 -11.88 -11.67 -11.43
N ASP A 296 -12.67 -12.12 -10.46
CA ASP A 296 -13.06 -13.53 -10.29
C ASP A 296 -13.84 -14.00 -11.53
N LYS A 297 -14.78 -13.18 -12.03
CA LYS A 297 -15.54 -13.47 -13.26
C LYS A 297 -14.64 -13.53 -14.49
N THR A 298 -13.73 -12.58 -14.66
CA THR A 298 -12.78 -12.57 -15.78
C THR A 298 -11.88 -13.80 -15.75
N GLN A 299 -11.36 -14.17 -14.58
CA GLN A 299 -10.54 -15.37 -14.42
C GLN A 299 -11.33 -16.66 -14.72
N GLU A 300 -12.59 -16.75 -14.29
CA GLU A 300 -13.47 -17.88 -14.61
C GLU A 300 -13.70 -18.00 -16.12
N ILE A 301 -13.92 -16.87 -16.82
CA ILE A 301 -14.08 -16.84 -18.27
C ILE A 301 -12.80 -17.33 -18.97
N LEU A 302 -11.62 -16.85 -18.56
CA LEU A 302 -10.34 -17.29 -19.13
C LEU A 302 -10.10 -18.80 -18.89
N ASP A 303 -10.39 -19.27 -17.67
CA ASP A 303 -10.24 -20.69 -17.32
C ASP A 303 -11.19 -21.61 -18.10
N ASP A 304 -12.41 -21.16 -18.39
CA ASP A 304 -13.38 -21.91 -19.17
C ASP A 304 -13.00 -21.95 -20.65
N ILE A 305 -12.64 -20.79 -21.23
CA ILE A 305 -12.26 -20.70 -22.65
C ILE A 305 -10.97 -21.48 -22.92
N SER A 306 -10.00 -21.43 -21.99
CA SER A 306 -8.71 -22.12 -22.16
C SER A 306 -8.83 -23.63 -22.36
N LYS A 307 -9.89 -24.26 -21.82
CA LYS A 307 -10.16 -25.70 -21.85
C LYS A 307 -11.16 -26.11 -22.92
N GLU A 308 -11.83 -25.11 -23.54
CA GLU A 308 -12.81 -25.37 -24.58
C GLU A 308 -12.12 -25.74 -25.90
N LYS A 309 -12.43 -26.93 -26.42
CA LYS A 309 -11.83 -27.40 -27.68
C LYS A 309 -12.62 -26.91 -28.88
N ARG A 310 -11.95 -26.19 -29.79
CA ARG A 310 -12.49 -25.64 -31.05
C ARG A 310 -11.66 -26.11 -32.22
N PRO A 311 -12.15 -25.98 -33.48
CA PRO A 311 -11.38 -26.38 -34.66
C PRO A 311 -9.97 -25.76 -34.67
N CYS A 312 -8.94 -26.58 -34.98
CA CYS A 312 -7.55 -26.08 -34.93
C CYS A 312 -7.22 -25.13 -36.10
N GLU A 313 -7.90 -25.33 -37.23
CA GLU A 313 -7.66 -24.55 -38.46
C GLU A 313 -8.99 -24.22 -39.15
N TYR A 314 -9.01 -23.07 -39.83
CA TYR A 314 -10.15 -22.62 -40.64
C TYR A 314 -9.68 -22.30 -42.07
N ASP A 315 -10.56 -22.51 -43.06
CA ASP A 315 -10.30 -22.09 -44.44
C ASP A 315 -10.49 -20.57 -44.62
N GLN A 316 -10.25 -20.07 -45.82
CA GLN A 316 -10.39 -18.65 -46.18
C GLN A 316 -11.83 -18.12 -45.96
N ASN A 317 -12.84 -18.97 -45.96
CA ASN A 317 -14.23 -18.62 -45.78
C ASN A 317 -14.69 -18.76 -44.30
N GLY A 318 -13.83 -19.20 -43.36
CA GLY A 318 -14.15 -19.41 -41.98
C GLY A 318 -14.75 -20.79 -41.66
N GLU A 319 -14.74 -21.74 -42.60
CA GLU A 319 -15.18 -23.09 -42.35
C GLU A 319 -14.05 -23.94 -41.75
N PRO A 320 -14.35 -24.80 -40.75
CA PRO A 320 -13.33 -25.65 -40.14
C PRO A 320 -12.63 -26.57 -41.12
N ILE A 321 -11.29 -26.60 -41.09
CA ILE A 321 -10.47 -27.53 -41.86
C ILE A 321 -10.21 -28.78 -41.02
N GLY A 322 -10.77 -29.92 -41.39
CA GLY A 322 -10.58 -31.20 -40.71
C GLY A 322 -11.51 -31.43 -39.53
N ALA A 323 -11.16 -32.44 -38.71
CA ALA A 323 -11.92 -32.83 -37.53
C ALA A 323 -11.14 -32.63 -36.20
N ASP A 324 -9.95 -32.08 -36.30
CA ASP A 324 -9.08 -31.89 -35.14
C ASP A 324 -9.54 -30.67 -34.33
N LEU A 325 -9.61 -30.83 -33.01
CA LEU A 325 -10.03 -29.84 -32.08
C LEU A 325 -8.88 -29.51 -31.12
N CYS A 326 -8.53 -28.23 -30.98
CA CYS A 326 -7.46 -27.70 -30.15
C CYS A 326 -8.02 -26.85 -29.02
N ASP A 327 -7.38 -26.93 -27.84
CA ASP A 327 -7.49 -25.95 -26.76
C ASP A 327 -6.25 -25.04 -26.77
N TRP A 328 -6.12 -24.16 -25.77
CA TRP A 328 -4.98 -23.24 -25.71
C TRP A 328 -3.63 -23.95 -25.51
N GLU A 329 -3.60 -25.07 -24.76
CA GLU A 329 -2.40 -25.89 -24.61
C GLU A 329 -1.96 -26.51 -25.94
N ASP A 330 -2.94 -27.02 -26.73
CA ASP A 330 -2.71 -27.58 -28.07
C ASP A 330 -2.23 -26.50 -29.07
N LEU A 331 -2.62 -25.24 -28.87
CA LEU A 331 -2.22 -24.09 -29.71
C LEU A 331 -0.90 -23.43 -29.25
N GLY A 332 -0.41 -23.78 -28.07
CA GLY A 332 0.79 -23.16 -27.47
C GLY A 332 0.58 -21.71 -26.99
N ILE A 333 -0.67 -21.31 -26.69
CA ILE A 333 -0.98 -19.94 -26.23
C ILE A 333 -1.33 -19.90 -24.74
N SER A 334 -1.03 -18.78 -24.10
CA SER A 334 -1.52 -18.49 -22.76
C SER A 334 -2.05 -17.05 -22.67
N MET A 335 -3.14 -16.87 -21.93
CA MET A 335 -3.72 -15.56 -21.63
C MET A 335 -3.84 -15.40 -20.12
N THR A 336 -3.20 -14.38 -19.56
CA THR A 336 -3.09 -14.18 -18.11
C THR A 336 -3.54 -12.78 -17.73
N LEU A 337 -4.40 -12.69 -16.70
CA LEU A 337 -4.95 -11.43 -16.21
C LEU A 337 -3.92 -10.68 -15.36
N THR A 338 -3.73 -9.39 -15.66
CA THR A 338 -2.87 -8.46 -14.93
C THR A 338 -3.43 -7.03 -15.02
N GLY A 339 -2.64 -6.04 -14.65
CA GLY A 339 -3.01 -4.63 -14.69
C GLY A 339 -3.19 -4.01 -13.29
N PRO A 340 -3.42 -2.70 -13.20
CA PRO A 340 -3.57 -1.98 -11.94
C PRO A 340 -4.64 -2.58 -11.01
N VAL A 341 -5.85 -2.84 -11.52
CA VAL A 341 -6.98 -3.37 -10.71
C VAL A 341 -6.71 -4.76 -10.13
N PRO A 342 -6.25 -5.78 -10.88
CA PRO A 342 -5.84 -7.07 -10.30
C PRO A 342 -4.72 -6.95 -9.27
N ILE A 343 -3.74 -6.06 -9.47
CA ILE A 343 -2.63 -5.85 -8.55
C ILE A 343 -3.11 -5.22 -7.24
N THR A 344 -3.93 -4.17 -7.29
CA THR A 344 -4.48 -3.52 -6.08
C THR A 344 -5.36 -4.46 -5.28
N ASN A 345 -6.17 -5.28 -5.96
CA ASN A 345 -6.96 -6.33 -5.31
C ASN A 345 -6.07 -7.41 -4.67
N ALA A 346 -5.03 -7.86 -5.38
CA ALA A 346 -4.07 -8.82 -4.85
C ALA A 346 -3.36 -8.28 -3.60
N VAL A 347 -2.93 -7.02 -3.62
CA VAL A 347 -2.35 -6.33 -2.45
C VAL A 347 -3.31 -6.32 -1.27
N THR A 348 -4.58 -6.00 -1.52
CA THR A 348 -5.62 -5.93 -0.49
C THR A 348 -5.89 -7.29 0.16
N GLU A 349 -6.20 -8.30 -0.65
CA GLU A 349 -6.54 -9.65 -0.17
C GLU A 349 -5.34 -10.34 0.49
N PHE A 350 -4.17 -10.22 -0.13
CA PHE A 350 -2.93 -10.81 0.36
C PHE A 350 -2.48 -10.20 1.68
N SER A 351 -2.54 -8.88 1.84
CA SER A 351 -2.13 -8.17 3.05
C SER A 351 -2.88 -8.69 4.28
N PHE A 352 -4.17 -8.92 4.16
CA PHE A 352 -5.02 -9.41 5.24
C PHE A 352 -4.74 -10.88 5.59
N LYS A 353 -4.66 -11.73 4.59
CA LYS A 353 -4.34 -13.16 4.75
C LYS A 353 -2.96 -13.35 5.36
N LEU A 354 -1.97 -12.62 4.86
CA LEU A 354 -0.60 -12.70 5.30
C LEU A 354 -0.41 -12.21 6.73
N PHE A 355 -1.09 -11.13 7.13
CA PHE A 355 -1.07 -10.65 8.50
C PHE A 355 -1.37 -11.77 9.50
N TRP A 356 -2.47 -12.50 9.29
CA TRP A 356 -2.87 -13.58 10.20
C TRP A 356 -2.01 -14.85 10.08
N GLN A 357 -1.29 -15.04 8.97
CA GLN A 357 -0.31 -16.13 8.82
C GLN A 357 1.00 -15.85 9.57
N ILE A 358 1.47 -14.60 9.54
CA ILE A 358 2.75 -14.20 10.15
C ILE A 358 2.60 -13.94 11.66
N PHE A 359 1.45 -13.43 12.08
CA PHE A 359 1.21 -13.05 13.46
C PHE A 359 1.46 -14.16 14.50
N PRO A 360 1.08 -15.44 14.29
CA PRO A 360 1.43 -16.53 15.18
C PRO A 360 2.93 -16.75 15.34
N LEU A 361 3.71 -16.56 14.25
CA LEU A 361 5.18 -16.66 14.30
C LEU A 361 5.76 -15.55 15.19
N ALA A 362 5.24 -14.34 15.09
CA ALA A 362 5.65 -13.21 15.94
C ALA A 362 5.39 -13.53 17.42
N ILE A 363 4.22 -14.08 17.75
CA ILE A 363 3.88 -14.51 19.11
C ILE A 363 4.90 -15.55 19.61
N VAL A 364 5.22 -16.55 18.80
CA VAL A 364 6.15 -17.62 19.17
C VAL A 364 7.57 -17.09 19.41
N LEU A 365 8.11 -16.24 18.52
CA LEU A 365 9.45 -15.70 18.66
C LEU A 365 9.57 -14.73 19.85
N VAL A 366 8.59 -13.88 20.06
CA VAL A 366 8.53 -12.98 21.22
C VAL A 366 8.41 -13.80 22.52
N ALA A 367 7.55 -14.82 22.54
CA ALA A 367 7.41 -15.73 23.68
C ALA A 367 8.71 -16.50 23.97
N LEU A 368 9.42 -16.94 22.94
CA LEU A 368 10.71 -17.60 23.06
C LEU A 368 11.77 -16.66 23.67
N GLY A 369 11.85 -15.42 23.18
CA GLY A 369 12.75 -14.39 23.74
C GLY A 369 12.46 -14.17 25.23
N LEU A 370 11.22 -13.92 25.59
CA LEU A 370 10.79 -13.78 26.99
C LEU A 370 11.13 -15.01 27.82
N PHE A 371 10.86 -16.18 27.29
CA PHE A 371 11.14 -17.43 27.98
C PHE A 371 12.63 -17.63 28.28
N VAL A 372 13.49 -17.38 27.28
CA VAL A 372 14.94 -17.53 27.41
C VAL A 372 15.50 -16.57 28.45
N PHE A 373 15.13 -15.28 28.40
CA PHE A 373 15.62 -14.29 29.37
C PHE A 373 15.14 -14.56 30.80
N HIS A 374 13.93 -15.09 30.98
CA HIS A 374 13.32 -15.25 32.31
C HIS A 374 13.39 -16.67 32.86
N SER A 375 13.98 -17.62 32.12
CA SER A 375 14.25 -18.97 32.62
C SER A 375 15.53 -19.07 33.46
N ASP A 376 16.20 -17.93 33.74
CA ASP A 376 17.44 -17.79 34.51
C ASP A 376 18.69 -18.48 33.87
N VAL A 377 18.57 -19.07 32.68
CA VAL A 377 19.67 -19.75 31.98
C VAL A 377 20.82 -18.79 31.67
N LEU A 378 20.51 -17.60 31.16
CA LEU A 378 21.53 -16.61 30.77
C LEU A 378 22.22 -15.93 31.97
N GLN A 379 21.54 -15.82 33.12
CA GLN A 379 22.03 -15.08 34.26
C GLN A 379 22.76 -15.95 35.28
N THR A 380 22.24 -17.16 35.56
CA THR A 380 22.76 -18.05 36.59
C THR A 380 23.16 -19.44 36.10
N GLY A 381 22.86 -19.78 34.85
CA GLY A 381 23.03 -21.14 34.30
C GLY A 381 22.01 -22.14 34.88
N SER A 382 21.09 -21.71 35.77
CA SER A 382 20.07 -22.58 36.33
C SER A 382 18.79 -22.51 35.49
N TRP A 383 18.20 -23.66 35.14
CA TRP A 383 17.01 -23.69 34.33
C TRP A 383 15.73 -23.66 35.15
N ARG A 384 14.94 -22.59 35.03
CA ARG A 384 13.62 -22.40 35.70
C ARG A 384 12.49 -22.19 34.70
N PRO A 385 12.09 -23.22 33.96
CA PRO A 385 11.15 -23.10 32.84
C PRO A 385 9.76 -22.60 33.27
N VAL A 386 9.29 -22.98 34.46
CA VAL A 386 7.99 -22.54 34.98
C VAL A 386 7.97 -21.03 35.22
N GLN A 387 9.07 -20.44 35.67
CA GLN A 387 9.19 -18.99 35.85
C GLN A 387 9.19 -18.28 34.51
N GLY A 388 9.99 -18.76 33.53
CA GLY A 388 10.00 -18.24 32.19
C GLY A 388 8.59 -18.23 31.56
N PHE A 389 7.87 -19.37 31.64
CA PHE A 389 6.51 -19.46 31.13
C PHE A 389 5.51 -18.50 31.83
N LYS A 390 5.64 -18.32 33.15
CA LYS A 390 4.81 -17.32 33.86
C LYS A 390 5.03 -15.90 33.34
N VAL A 391 6.27 -15.52 33.08
CA VAL A 391 6.57 -14.18 32.55
C VAL A 391 6.08 -14.03 31.12
N VAL A 392 6.19 -15.06 30.27
CA VAL A 392 5.58 -15.06 28.93
C VAL A 392 4.08 -14.74 29.01
N VAL A 393 3.35 -15.38 29.92
CA VAL A 393 1.91 -15.10 30.09
C VAL A 393 1.67 -13.72 30.68
N ILE A 394 2.46 -13.29 31.67
CA ILE A 394 2.24 -12.02 32.39
C ILE A 394 2.51 -10.82 31.46
N ALA A 395 3.58 -10.85 30.67
CA ALA A 395 3.97 -9.76 29.78
C ALA A 395 3.40 -9.89 28.36
N GLY A 396 3.27 -11.11 27.84
CA GLY A 396 2.84 -11.37 26.47
C GLY A 396 1.31 -11.30 26.28
N LEU A 397 0.52 -11.82 27.22
CA LEU A 397 -0.94 -11.86 27.08
C LEU A 397 -1.60 -10.47 26.95
N PRO A 398 -1.25 -9.47 27.79
CA PRO A 398 -1.81 -8.11 27.64
C PRO A 398 -1.49 -7.50 26.27
N THR A 399 -0.29 -7.74 25.76
CA THR A 399 0.16 -7.22 24.45
C THR A 399 -0.56 -7.92 23.31
N LEU A 400 -0.75 -9.24 23.40
CA LEU A 400 -1.55 -9.98 22.43
C LEU A 400 -2.99 -9.45 22.38
N CYS A 401 -3.62 -9.25 23.54
CA CYS A 401 -4.95 -8.66 23.61
C CYS A 401 -5.00 -7.26 22.98
N SER A 402 -3.93 -6.47 23.10
CA SER A 402 -3.90 -5.10 22.54
C SER A 402 -3.95 -5.07 21.02
N VAL A 403 -3.35 -6.02 20.33
CA VAL A 403 -3.42 -6.12 18.87
C VAL A 403 -4.88 -6.37 18.44
N PHE A 404 -5.56 -7.31 19.08
CA PHE A 404 -6.99 -7.54 18.82
C PHE A 404 -7.87 -6.31 19.12
N TRP A 405 -7.57 -5.60 20.21
CA TRP A 405 -8.32 -4.38 20.52
C TRP A 405 -8.07 -3.28 19.48
N THR A 406 -6.84 -3.10 19.05
CA THR A 406 -6.49 -2.06 18.06
C THR A 406 -7.19 -2.32 16.74
N LEU A 407 -6.97 -3.48 16.14
CA LEU A 407 -7.59 -3.84 14.86
C LEU A 407 -9.11 -3.99 14.99
N GLY A 408 -9.58 -4.54 16.13
CA GLY A 408 -11.01 -4.71 16.38
C GLY A 408 -11.76 -3.39 16.57
N ILE A 409 -11.14 -2.35 17.12
CA ILE A 409 -11.73 -1.01 17.19
C ILE A 409 -11.79 -0.41 15.77
N MET A 410 -10.73 -0.54 14.98
CA MET A 410 -10.73 -0.05 13.61
C MET A 410 -11.83 -0.73 12.79
N GLY A 411 -11.95 -2.05 12.85
CA GLY A 411 -13.02 -2.79 12.17
C GLY A 411 -14.43 -2.47 12.70
N TYR A 412 -14.61 -2.33 14.03
CA TYR A 412 -15.90 -1.96 14.60
C TYR A 412 -16.37 -0.55 14.23
N THR A 413 -15.43 0.39 14.07
CA THR A 413 -15.74 1.77 13.66
C THR A 413 -15.86 1.94 12.14
N GLY A 414 -15.60 0.90 11.35
CA GLY A 414 -15.57 1.00 9.89
C GLY A 414 -14.42 1.86 9.36
N TYR A 415 -13.32 1.98 10.12
CA TYR A 415 -12.17 2.77 9.67
C TYR A 415 -11.44 2.05 8.55
N GLU A 416 -11.31 2.69 7.42
CA GLU A 416 -10.57 2.17 6.28
C GLU A 416 -9.07 2.12 6.60
N VAL A 417 -8.47 0.96 6.39
CA VAL A 417 -7.04 0.74 6.56
C VAL A 417 -6.39 0.48 5.22
N THR A 418 -5.12 0.80 5.12
CA THR A 418 -4.32 0.52 3.93
C THR A 418 -3.42 -0.70 4.17
N MET A 419 -2.78 -1.21 3.12
CA MET A 419 -1.92 -2.39 3.21
C MET A 419 -0.79 -2.24 4.25
N THR A 420 -0.35 -1.03 4.56
CA THR A 420 0.69 -0.76 5.56
C THR A 420 0.30 -1.20 6.97
N VAL A 421 -0.99 -1.47 7.24
CA VAL A 421 -1.47 -1.99 8.53
C VAL A 421 -0.86 -3.36 8.88
N ILE A 422 -0.35 -4.10 7.90
CA ILE A 422 0.29 -5.42 8.10
C ILE A 422 1.47 -5.36 9.08
N ILE A 423 2.19 -4.23 9.13
CA ILE A 423 3.33 -4.04 10.04
C ILE A 423 2.91 -3.69 11.46
N VAL A 424 1.67 -3.23 11.68
CA VAL A 424 1.19 -2.75 12.98
C VAL A 424 1.19 -3.84 14.05
N GLY A 425 0.73 -5.05 13.72
CA GLY A 425 0.67 -6.16 14.66
C GLY A 425 2.03 -6.58 15.22
N PRO A 426 3.01 -6.93 14.37
CA PRO A 426 4.38 -7.24 14.81
C PRO A 426 5.02 -6.12 15.62
N ILE A 427 4.86 -4.86 15.21
CA ILE A 427 5.42 -3.70 15.93
C ILE A 427 4.76 -3.53 17.30
N LEU A 428 3.43 -3.56 17.40
CA LEU A 428 2.72 -3.46 18.67
C LEU A 428 3.09 -4.60 19.62
N LEU A 429 3.18 -5.85 19.11
CA LEU A 429 3.58 -7.00 19.91
C LEU A 429 5.01 -6.83 20.44
N ALA A 430 5.93 -6.39 19.58
CA ALA A 430 7.33 -6.18 19.92
C ALA A 430 7.54 -5.09 20.98
N LEU A 431 6.88 -3.94 20.82
CA LEU A 431 7.01 -2.81 21.73
C LEU A 431 6.21 -2.99 23.03
N GLY A 432 5.01 -3.51 22.94
CA GLY A 432 4.10 -3.62 24.07
C GLY A 432 4.62 -4.54 25.16
N VAL A 433 5.34 -5.58 24.80
CA VAL A 433 5.94 -6.52 25.75
C VAL A 433 6.94 -5.83 26.67
N SER A 434 7.66 -4.82 26.20
CA SER A 434 8.64 -4.07 27.01
C SER A 434 8.05 -3.44 28.27
N TYR A 435 6.82 -2.95 28.19
CA TYR A 435 6.12 -2.38 29.35
C TYR A 435 5.86 -3.38 30.45
N GLY A 436 5.40 -4.59 30.08
CA GLY A 436 5.24 -5.72 30.99
C GLY A 436 6.54 -6.16 31.62
N LEU A 437 7.63 -6.19 30.85
CA LEU A 437 8.99 -6.53 31.30
C LEU A 437 9.50 -5.56 32.37
N HIS A 438 9.37 -4.26 32.15
CA HIS A 438 9.84 -3.27 33.11
C HIS A 438 9.13 -3.41 34.47
N ILE A 439 7.81 -3.67 34.49
CA ILE A 439 7.06 -3.89 35.71
C ILE A 439 7.48 -5.19 36.39
N THR A 440 7.64 -6.30 35.66
CA THR A 440 8.05 -7.61 36.22
C THR A 440 9.50 -7.61 36.71
N ASN A 441 10.42 -6.89 36.04
CA ASN A 441 11.80 -6.71 36.48
C ASN A 441 11.86 -5.89 37.78
N ARG A 442 11.10 -4.82 37.85
CA ARG A 442 11.00 -4.01 39.08
C ARG A 442 10.40 -4.78 40.25
N TYR A 443 9.36 -5.57 39.99
CA TYR A 443 8.77 -6.45 40.99
C TYR A 443 9.79 -7.41 41.60
N ALA A 444 10.76 -7.90 40.83
CA ALA A 444 11.84 -8.75 41.34
C ALA A 444 12.84 -7.99 42.24
N GLU A 445 13.03 -6.69 42.02
CA GLU A 445 13.93 -5.83 42.81
C GLU A 445 13.36 -5.42 44.16
N GLU A 446 12.01 -5.29 44.27
CA GLU A 446 11.35 -4.80 45.47
C GLU A 446 11.34 -5.84 46.61
N THR A 447 11.26 -5.34 47.86
CA THR A 447 11.21 -6.17 49.08
C THR A 447 9.85 -6.02 49.78
N GLY A 448 9.41 -7.04 50.48
CA GLY A 448 8.12 -7.03 51.23
C GLY A 448 7.15 -8.11 50.78
N THR A 449 5.89 -7.96 51.10
CA THR A 449 4.79 -8.86 50.70
C THR A 449 4.50 -8.69 49.20
N LYS A 450 3.86 -9.68 48.58
CA LYS A 450 3.54 -9.64 47.14
C LYS A 450 2.77 -8.38 46.75
N ASP A 451 1.76 -8.02 47.56
CA ASP A 451 0.93 -6.85 47.32
C ASP A 451 1.73 -5.52 47.47
N GLU A 452 2.64 -5.44 48.43
CA GLU A 452 3.53 -4.29 48.60
C GLU A 452 4.50 -4.16 47.45
N LYS A 453 5.14 -5.27 47.05
CA LYS A 453 6.02 -5.29 45.87
C LYS A 453 5.36 -4.77 44.61
N ILE A 454 4.16 -5.25 44.30
CA ILE A 454 3.41 -4.83 43.13
C ILE A 454 3.05 -3.33 43.19
N ARG A 455 2.62 -2.84 44.35
CA ARG A 455 2.26 -1.43 44.52
C ARG A 455 3.49 -0.51 44.37
N GLN A 456 4.62 -0.91 44.97
CA GLN A 456 5.88 -0.16 44.85
C GLN A 456 6.37 -0.15 43.38
N SER A 457 6.29 -1.29 42.71
CA SER A 457 6.66 -1.39 41.28
C SER A 457 5.77 -0.52 40.40
N LEU A 458 4.46 -0.48 40.62
CA LEU A 458 3.54 0.39 39.89
C LEU A 458 3.77 1.87 40.21
N ALA A 459 4.05 2.22 41.47
CA ALA A 459 4.26 3.59 41.89
C ALA A 459 5.55 4.21 41.31
N SER A 460 6.61 3.39 41.18
CA SER A 460 7.91 3.85 40.60
C SER A 460 7.98 3.64 39.10
N THR A 461 7.97 2.38 38.65
CA THR A 461 8.15 2.03 37.23
C THR A 461 6.90 2.35 36.41
N GLY A 462 5.68 2.28 36.98
CA GLY A 462 4.46 2.64 36.28
C GLY A 462 4.46 4.09 35.75
N ARG A 463 5.11 5.02 36.47
CA ARG A 463 5.26 6.41 35.98
C ARG A 463 6.24 6.48 34.80
N ALA A 464 7.34 5.72 34.84
CA ALA A 464 8.30 5.69 33.74
C ALA A 464 7.66 5.05 32.49
N VAL A 465 6.91 3.95 32.66
CA VAL A 465 6.16 3.30 31.57
C VAL A 465 5.07 4.23 31.00
N PHE A 466 4.38 5.01 31.84
CA PHE A 466 3.44 6.02 31.37
C PHE A 466 4.12 7.07 30.50
N LEU A 467 5.25 7.61 30.96
CA LEU A 467 6.01 8.60 30.21
C LEU A 467 6.52 8.03 28.89
N SER A 468 7.05 6.82 28.91
CA SER A 468 7.45 6.08 27.71
C SER A 468 6.28 5.90 26.75
N ALA A 469 5.12 5.43 27.23
CA ALA A 469 3.93 5.28 26.40
C ALA A 469 3.49 6.61 25.76
N VAL A 470 3.50 7.72 26.51
CA VAL A 470 3.14 9.05 25.98
C VAL A 470 4.13 9.52 24.91
N THR A 471 5.43 9.35 25.13
CA THR A 471 6.44 9.72 24.11
C THR A 471 6.37 8.84 22.87
N THR A 472 6.07 7.55 23.02
CA THR A 472 5.86 6.62 21.90
C THR A 472 4.60 6.98 21.11
N VAL A 473 3.50 7.31 21.78
CA VAL A 473 2.27 7.84 21.13
C VAL A 473 2.58 9.12 20.36
N ILE A 474 3.36 10.03 20.91
CA ILE A 474 3.77 11.28 20.23
C ILE A 474 4.59 10.97 18.97
N GLY A 475 5.52 10.02 19.05
CA GLY A 475 6.29 9.59 17.89
C GLY A 475 5.41 9.05 16.78
N PHE A 476 4.43 8.21 17.11
CA PHE A 476 3.52 7.65 16.10
C PHE A 476 2.44 8.63 15.62
N ILE A 477 1.88 9.46 16.50
CA ILE A 477 0.89 10.47 16.10
C ILE A 477 1.51 11.51 15.16
N SER A 478 2.84 11.74 15.20
CA SER A 478 3.49 12.64 14.26
C SER A 478 3.40 12.19 12.81
N LEU A 479 3.18 10.89 12.56
CA LEU A 479 2.94 10.34 11.23
C LEU A 479 1.61 10.83 10.63
N THR A 480 0.62 11.18 11.46
CA THR A 480 -0.66 11.72 10.98
C THR A 480 -0.56 13.14 10.39
N PHE A 481 0.57 13.81 10.59
CA PHE A 481 0.85 15.10 9.94
C PHE A 481 1.41 14.96 8.53
N THR A 482 1.69 13.73 8.09
CA THR A 482 2.03 13.44 6.70
C THR A 482 0.74 13.35 5.90
N PRO A 483 0.54 14.13 4.83
CA PRO A 483 -0.71 14.15 4.07
C PRO A 483 -0.85 12.93 3.16
N MET A 484 -0.70 11.73 3.73
CA MET A 484 -0.77 10.46 3.03
C MET A 484 -1.53 9.43 3.88
N LYS A 485 -2.61 8.91 3.36
CA LYS A 485 -3.49 7.98 4.08
C LYS A 485 -2.79 6.72 4.61
N PRO A 486 -1.89 6.06 3.87
CA PRO A 486 -1.19 4.88 4.37
C PRO A 486 -0.33 5.16 5.60
N ILE A 487 0.35 6.30 5.64
CA ILE A 487 1.19 6.72 6.77
C ILE A 487 0.32 7.17 7.95
N GLU A 488 -0.75 7.93 7.68
CA GLU A 488 -1.74 8.34 8.67
C GLU A 488 -2.36 7.12 9.37
N THR A 489 -2.78 6.11 8.61
CA THR A 489 -3.39 4.87 9.13
C THR A 489 -2.44 4.15 10.09
N VAL A 490 -1.16 3.99 9.74
CA VAL A 490 -0.15 3.41 10.63
C VAL A 490 0.03 4.27 11.88
N GLY A 491 0.09 5.59 11.73
CA GLY A 491 0.21 6.54 12.84
C GLY A 491 -0.93 6.42 13.84
N ILE A 492 -2.17 6.40 13.37
CA ILE A 492 -3.38 6.23 14.20
C ILE A 492 -3.40 4.85 14.86
N ALA A 493 -3.16 3.79 14.08
CA ALA A 493 -3.20 2.41 14.58
C ALA A 493 -2.14 2.17 15.67
N LEU A 494 -0.89 2.58 15.45
CA LEU A 494 0.18 2.43 16.43
C LEU A 494 -0.02 3.33 17.65
N SER A 495 -0.46 4.59 17.47
CA SER A 495 -0.74 5.50 18.59
C SER A 495 -1.85 4.98 19.48
N GLY A 496 -3.00 4.60 18.88
CA GLY A 496 -4.12 4.00 19.60
C GLY A 496 -3.72 2.67 20.25
N GLY A 497 -2.99 1.84 19.50
CA GLY A 497 -2.46 0.57 19.97
C GLY A 497 -1.58 0.69 21.22
N ILE A 498 -0.67 1.65 21.26
CA ILE A 498 0.20 1.90 22.43
C ILE A 498 -0.61 2.38 23.64
N VAL A 499 -1.62 3.21 23.44
CA VAL A 499 -2.54 3.60 24.54
C VAL A 499 -3.25 2.36 25.10
N ILE A 500 -3.73 1.47 24.23
CA ILE A 500 -4.39 0.23 24.60
C ILE A 500 -3.40 -0.72 25.31
N VAL A 501 -2.19 -0.88 24.76
CA VAL A 501 -1.10 -1.67 25.40
C VAL A 501 -0.83 -1.18 26.81
N TYR A 502 -0.65 0.13 27.00
CA TYR A 502 -0.43 0.72 28.32
C TYR A 502 -1.60 0.39 29.27
N PHE A 503 -2.83 0.62 28.84
CA PHE A 503 -4.02 0.33 29.63
C PHE A 503 -4.10 -1.16 30.06
N LEU A 504 -3.96 -2.07 29.10
CA LEU A 504 -4.01 -3.50 29.35
C LEU A 504 -2.83 -3.98 30.22
N THR A 505 -1.64 -3.41 30.02
CA THR A 505 -0.47 -3.70 30.84
C THR A 505 -0.71 -3.27 32.30
N MET A 506 -1.22 -2.07 32.53
CA MET A 506 -1.53 -1.61 33.91
C MET A 506 -2.67 -2.40 34.56
N ALA A 507 -3.64 -2.87 33.78
CA ALA A 507 -4.75 -3.68 34.26
C ALA A 507 -4.38 -5.17 34.48
N MET A 508 -3.66 -5.79 33.54
CA MET A 508 -3.47 -7.25 33.54
C MET A 508 -2.14 -7.69 34.18
N VAL A 509 -1.02 -6.99 33.96
CA VAL A 509 0.30 -7.42 34.44
C VAL A 509 0.34 -7.57 35.98
N PRO A 510 -0.09 -6.56 36.78
CA PRO A 510 -0.09 -6.70 38.23
C PRO A 510 -1.01 -7.83 38.72
N ASN A 511 -2.17 -7.96 38.10
CA ASN A 511 -3.16 -8.97 38.48
C ASN A 511 -2.72 -10.40 38.10
N LEU A 512 -2.12 -10.59 36.89
CA LEU A 512 -1.53 -11.87 36.51
C LEU A 512 -0.33 -12.24 37.38
N THR A 513 0.50 -11.25 37.78
CA THR A 513 1.64 -11.45 38.67
C THR A 513 1.18 -12.02 40.03
N LEU A 514 0.09 -11.50 40.59
CA LEU A 514 -0.52 -11.98 41.82
C LEU A 514 -1.16 -13.37 41.67
N LEU A 515 -1.92 -13.58 40.58
CA LEU A 515 -2.63 -14.82 40.31
C LEU A 515 -1.68 -16.01 40.05
N LEU A 516 -0.63 -15.78 39.27
CA LEU A 516 0.34 -16.81 38.91
C LEU A 516 1.44 -17.01 39.94
N ASP A 517 1.44 -16.24 41.04
CA ASP A 517 2.48 -16.30 42.09
C ASP A 517 3.90 -16.23 41.51
N LEU A 518 4.24 -15.10 40.85
CA LEU A 518 5.56 -14.91 40.26
C LEU A 518 6.62 -14.81 41.38
N ARG A 519 7.64 -15.68 41.34
CA ARG A 519 8.77 -15.70 42.30
C ARG A 519 10.07 -15.48 41.51
N LYS A 520 10.30 -14.27 41.05
CA LYS A 520 11.56 -13.90 40.33
C LYS A 520 12.60 -13.44 41.35
N PRO A 521 13.79 -14.09 41.45
CA PRO A 521 14.86 -13.61 42.29
C PRO A 521 15.50 -12.35 41.70
N LYS A 522 16.10 -11.53 42.56
CA LYS A 522 16.95 -10.40 42.14
C LYS A 522 18.33 -10.96 41.72
N HIS A 523 18.74 -10.64 40.53
CA HIS A 523 20.06 -11.01 40.00
C HIS A 523 20.99 -9.79 39.95
N PRO A 524 22.31 -9.97 40.21
CA PRO A 524 23.27 -8.90 39.95
C PRO A 524 23.37 -8.63 38.45
N PRO A 525 23.66 -7.39 38.01
CA PRO A 525 23.86 -7.06 36.62
C PRO A 525 25.06 -7.84 36.05
N LEU A 526 24.98 -8.15 34.74
CA LEU A 526 26.07 -8.86 34.05
C LEU A 526 27.36 -8.03 34.05
N PRO A 527 28.56 -8.64 34.27
CA PRO A 527 29.82 -7.93 34.30
C PRO A 527 30.17 -7.17 33.00
N VAL A 528 29.56 -7.54 31.89
CA VAL A 528 29.74 -6.87 30.59
C VAL A 528 29.27 -5.40 30.69
N PHE A 529 28.14 -5.13 31.34
CA PHE A 529 27.63 -3.76 31.47
C PHE A 529 28.53 -2.88 32.32
N GLU A 530 29.20 -3.42 33.34
CA GLU A 530 30.21 -2.68 34.09
C GLU A 530 31.39 -2.22 33.21
N LYS A 531 31.83 -3.09 32.28
CA LYS A 531 32.89 -2.74 31.33
C LYS A 531 32.44 -1.69 30.31
N VAL A 532 31.24 -1.86 29.74
CA VAL A 532 30.66 -0.93 28.76
C VAL A 532 30.52 0.47 29.34
N VAL A 533 30.01 0.60 30.58
CA VAL A 533 29.81 1.89 31.25
C VAL A 533 31.14 2.60 31.60
N GLN A 534 32.22 1.87 31.73
CA GLN A 534 33.54 2.51 31.95
C GLN A 534 34.01 3.34 30.74
N VAL A 535 33.59 3.00 29.54
CA VAL A 535 33.96 3.72 28.30
C VAL A 535 33.44 5.17 28.34
N PRO A 536 32.13 5.44 28.48
CA PRO A 536 31.62 6.81 28.55
C PRO A 536 32.11 7.60 29.76
N ILE A 537 32.40 6.94 30.89
CA ILE A 537 32.94 7.63 32.10
C ILE A 537 34.38 8.08 31.90
N LYS A 538 35.25 7.24 31.30
CA LYS A 538 36.66 7.59 31.09
C LYS A 538 36.90 8.46 29.87
N TRP A 539 36.14 8.24 28.80
CA TRP A 539 36.37 8.81 27.48
C TRP A 539 35.16 9.60 26.98
N SER A 540 34.50 10.36 27.89
CA SER A 540 33.25 11.11 27.58
C SER A 540 33.39 11.96 26.32
N LYS A 541 34.47 12.74 26.22
CA LYS A 541 34.76 13.62 25.05
C LYS A 541 35.03 12.85 23.78
N GLY A 542 35.72 11.68 23.88
CA GLY A 542 36.02 10.82 22.75
C GLY A 542 34.75 10.15 22.18
N VAL A 543 33.87 9.67 23.05
CA VAL A 543 32.56 9.08 22.65
C VAL A 543 31.71 10.12 21.92
N ILE A 544 31.55 11.31 22.47
CA ILE A 544 30.79 12.39 21.85
C ILE A 544 31.40 12.79 20.50
N ALA A 545 32.74 12.90 20.41
CA ALA A 545 33.42 13.22 19.16
C ALA A 545 33.16 12.13 18.05
N VAL A 546 33.18 10.84 18.40
CA VAL A 546 32.89 9.76 17.46
C VAL A 546 31.47 9.86 16.92
N PHE A 547 30.48 10.04 17.81
CA PHE A 547 29.08 10.21 17.37
C PHE A 547 28.93 11.46 16.50
N MET A 548 29.55 12.58 16.85
CA MET A 548 29.49 13.81 16.03
C MET A 548 30.10 13.60 14.63
N VAL A 549 31.22 12.88 14.51
CA VAL A 549 31.82 12.54 13.22
C VAL A 549 30.89 11.63 12.41
N MET A 550 30.28 10.62 13.03
CA MET A 550 29.33 9.73 12.36
C MET A 550 28.10 10.52 11.87
N ILE A 551 27.54 11.41 12.69
CA ILE A 551 26.41 12.29 12.32
C ILE A 551 26.80 13.20 11.15
N PHE A 552 28.03 13.76 11.18
CA PHE A 552 28.50 14.60 10.09
C PHE A 552 28.63 13.81 8.76
N ILE A 553 29.18 12.59 8.82
CA ILE A 553 29.26 11.71 7.64
C ILE A 553 27.85 11.34 7.16
N SER A 554 26.94 11.03 8.06
CA SER A 554 25.56 10.69 7.74
C SER A 554 24.83 11.84 7.01
N GLY A 555 24.96 13.07 7.53
CA GLY A 555 24.28 14.23 6.94
C GLY A 555 24.90 14.71 5.63
N PHE A 556 26.22 14.54 5.46
CA PHE A 556 26.93 15.06 4.27
C PHE A 556 26.98 14.03 3.13
N TRP A 557 27.30 12.77 3.42
CA TRP A 557 27.36 11.72 2.40
C TRP A 557 26.13 10.80 2.40
N GLY A 558 25.60 10.47 3.56
CA GLY A 558 24.46 9.55 3.64
C GLY A 558 23.24 10.13 2.96
N GLN A 559 22.86 11.37 3.25
CA GLN A 559 21.68 12.00 2.68
C GLN A 559 21.78 12.20 1.17
N GLU A 560 22.96 12.60 0.66
CA GLU A 560 23.18 12.88 -0.77
C GLU A 560 23.17 11.60 -1.64
N ASN A 561 23.45 10.43 -1.05
CA ASN A 561 23.58 9.16 -1.77
C ASN A 561 22.46 8.15 -1.45
N VAL A 562 21.43 8.53 -0.72
CA VAL A 562 20.22 7.72 -0.58
C VAL A 562 19.30 8.07 -1.74
N GLU A 563 19.00 7.11 -2.59
CA GLU A 563 18.09 7.27 -3.72
C GLU A 563 16.66 7.47 -3.25
N GLU A 564 15.95 8.37 -3.90
CA GLU A 564 14.52 8.57 -3.74
C GLU A 564 13.84 7.71 -4.79
N ASN A 565 13.27 6.59 -4.36
CA ASN A 565 12.71 5.63 -5.29
C ASN A 565 11.43 5.01 -4.73
N ILE A 566 10.30 5.32 -5.36
CA ILE A 566 9.04 4.66 -5.10
C ILE A 566 8.77 3.70 -6.23
N ASP A 567 8.72 2.43 -5.88
CA ASP A 567 8.24 1.37 -6.73
C ASP A 567 6.86 0.93 -6.22
N LEU A 568 5.80 1.37 -6.91
CA LEU A 568 4.43 0.98 -6.55
C LEU A 568 4.20 -0.53 -6.73
N LEU A 569 4.87 -1.13 -7.73
CA LEU A 569 4.81 -2.58 -7.94
C LEU A 569 5.59 -3.34 -6.85
N GLY A 570 6.66 -2.75 -6.32
CA GLY A 570 7.43 -3.27 -5.17
C GLY A 570 6.62 -3.34 -3.87
N MET A 571 5.45 -2.70 -3.82
CA MET A 571 4.50 -2.81 -2.72
C MET A 571 3.56 -4.01 -2.86
N ALA A 572 3.52 -4.67 -4.02
CA ALA A 572 2.74 -5.87 -4.27
C ALA A 572 3.54 -7.14 -3.96
N PRO A 573 2.85 -8.29 -3.69
CA PRO A 573 3.52 -9.57 -3.44
C PRO A 573 4.26 -10.07 -4.68
N GLU A 574 5.57 -10.35 -4.55
CA GLU A 574 6.43 -10.78 -5.67
C GLU A 574 5.98 -12.08 -6.35
N ASP A 575 5.34 -12.98 -5.60
CA ASP A 575 4.97 -14.33 -6.03
C ASP A 575 3.54 -14.40 -6.60
N GLU A 576 2.79 -13.28 -6.64
CA GLU A 576 1.42 -13.26 -7.15
C GLU A 576 1.40 -13.27 -8.67
N ALA A 577 0.53 -14.09 -9.28
CA ALA A 577 0.50 -14.28 -10.72
C ALA A 577 0.32 -12.98 -11.51
N SER A 578 -0.61 -12.12 -11.07
CA SER A 578 -0.86 -10.80 -11.69
C SER A 578 0.37 -9.89 -11.65
N VAL A 579 1.16 -9.94 -10.57
CA VAL A 579 2.39 -9.14 -10.40
C VAL A 579 3.51 -9.68 -11.29
N VAL A 580 3.67 -11.01 -11.36
CA VAL A 580 4.66 -11.66 -12.25
C VAL A 580 4.37 -11.32 -13.70
N THR A 581 3.09 -11.46 -14.12
CA THR A 581 2.66 -11.13 -15.48
C THR A 581 2.82 -9.65 -15.79
N MET A 582 2.56 -8.74 -14.81
CA MET A 582 2.79 -7.31 -14.99
C MET A 582 4.25 -6.96 -15.26
N LYS A 583 5.17 -7.63 -14.57
CA LYS A 583 6.61 -7.45 -14.81
C LYS A 583 7.01 -7.92 -16.21
N GLN A 584 6.44 -9.04 -16.69
CA GLN A 584 6.66 -9.51 -18.04
C GLN A 584 6.10 -8.52 -19.06
N TYR A 585 4.83 -8.13 -18.90
CA TYR A 585 4.21 -7.13 -19.76
C TYR A 585 5.02 -5.83 -19.83
N SER A 586 5.48 -5.33 -18.68
CA SER A 586 6.28 -4.11 -18.63
C SER A 586 7.62 -4.24 -19.38
N GLN A 587 8.25 -5.40 -19.33
CA GLN A 587 9.50 -5.67 -20.05
C GLN A 587 9.27 -5.83 -21.57
N ASP A 588 8.24 -6.57 -21.96
CA ASP A 588 7.99 -6.92 -23.36
C ASP A 588 7.40 -5.73 -24.14
N PHE A 589 6.51 -4.95 -23.53
CA PHE A 589 5.83 -3.82 -24.18
C PHE A 589 6.42 -2.45 -23.84
N ASN A 590 7.38 -2.40 -22.94
CA ASN A 590 7.86 -1.11 -22.39
C ASN A 590 6.69 -0.24 -21.88
N ALA A 591 5.71 -0.86 -21.22
CA ALA A 591 4.40 -0.35 -20.87
C ALA A 591 3.99 -0.76 -19.44
N GLY A 592 2.79 -0.41 -19.00
CA GLY A 592 2.21 -0.90 -17.75
C GLY A 592 1.78 0.18 -16.78
N GLN A 593 2.33 1.38 -16.86
CA GLN A 593 1.83 2.56 -16.15
C GLN A 593 0.91 3.34 -17.09
N VAL A 594 -0.35 2.92 -17.15
CA VAL A 594 -1.35 3.60 -17.99
C VAL A 594 -1.61 4.99 -17.44
N GLY A 595 -1.41 5.99 -18.28
CA GLY A 595 -1.76 7.38 -18.04
C GLY A 595 -2.77 7.87 -19.07
N MET A 596 -3.41 8.98 -18.78
CA MET A 596 -4.43 9.60 -19.61
C MET A 596 -4.23 11.11 -19.62
N ILE A 597 -4.41 11.72 -20.79
CA ILE A 597 -4.41 13.16 -20.97
C ILE A 597 -5.78 13.57 -21.50
N LEU A 598 -6.48 14.40 -20.74
CA LEU A 598 -7.77 14.95 -21.13
C LEU A 598 -7.54 16.14 -22.08
N ILE A 599 -8.16 16.10 -23.25
CA ILE A 599 -8.13 17.17 -24.23
C ILE A 599 -9.54 17.81 -24.27
N GLU A 600 -9.61 19.09 -24.02
CA GLU A 600 -10.83 19.85 -24.21
C GLU A 600 -10.86 20.51 -25.59
N GLY A 601 -11.90 20.26 -26.33
CA GLY A 601 -12.10 20.79 -27.68
C GLY A 601 -13.18 19.98 -28.38
N ASP A 602 -14.25 20.64 -28.83
CA ASP A 602 -15.33 20.03 -29.59
C ASP A 602 -14.84 19.65 -30.98
N ILE A 603 -14.87 18.32 -31.27
CA ILE A 603 -14.45 17.74 -32.55
C ILE A 603 -15.64 17.18 -33.35
N SER A 604 -16.88 17.47 -32.94
CA SER A 604 -18.08 17.08 -33.72
C SER A 604 -18.10 17.73 -35.09
N GLY A 605 -18.79 17.10 -36.02
CA GLY A 605 -18.92 17.65 -37.37
C GLY A 605 -19.72 18.96 -37.41
N ASP A 606 -20.59 19.21 -36.46
CA ASP A 606 -21.44 20.39 -36.31
C ASP A 606 -20.91 21.42 -35.29
N ALA A 607 -19.65 21.26 -34.85
CA ALA A 607 -18.99 22.20 -33.93
C ALA A 607 -19.01 23.64 -34.44
N ASP A 608 -19.14 24.62 -33.54
CA ASP A 608 -19.16 26.05 -33.91
C ASP A 608 -17.78 26.46 -34.50
N PRO A 609 -17.71 26.82 -35.79
CA PRO A 609 -16.46 27.21 -36.42
C PRO A 609 -15.80 28.45 -35.78
N THR A 610 -16.54 29.21 -34.97
CA THR A 610 -15.96 30.38 -34.26
C THR A 610 -15.08 29.96 -33.06
N GLU A 611 -15.23 28.71 -32.59
CA GLU A 611 -14.43 28.11 -31.51
C GLU A 611 -13.29 27.22 -32.05
N GLY A 612 -12.93 27.32 -33.32
CA GLY A 612 -11.95 26.53 -34.05
C GLY A 612 -12.60 25.38 -34.85
N GLU A 613 -12.03 25.13 -36.03
CA GLU A 613 -12.57 24.06 -36.90
C GLU A 613 -12.22 22.68 -36.35
N PRO A 614 -13.14 21.70 -36.37
CA PRO A 614 -12.89 20.35 -35.80
C PRO A 614 -11.65 19.68 -36.39
N VAL A 615 -11.41 19.82 -37.69
CA VAL A 615 -10.20 19.22 -38.35
C VAL A 615 -8.92 19.90 -37.88
N GLU A 616 -8.93 21.20 -37.56
CA GLU A 616 -7.75 21.88 -36.99
C GLU A 616 -7.46 21.37 -35.58
N LYS A 617 -8.50 21.09 -34.79
CA LYS A 617 -8.36 20.48 -33.48
C LYS A 617 -7.80 19.05 -33.57
N LEU A 618 -8.26 18.26 -34.57
CA LEU A 618 -7.70 16.93 -34.83
C LEU A 618 -6.25 16.97 -35.31
N LEU A 619 -5.87 17.98 -36.12
CA LEU A 619 -4.47 18.20 -36.51
C LEU A 619 -3.62 18.57 -35.29
N GLY A 620 -4.14 19.42 -34.40
CA GLY A 620 -3.47 19.73 -33.13
C GLY A 620 -3.31 18.52 -32.24
N LEU A 621 -4.35 17.66 -32.14
CA LEU A 621 -4.34 16.40 -31.41
C LEU A 621 -3.28 15.43 -31.99
N SER A 622 -3.24 15.27 -33.32
CA SER A 622 -2.21 14.46 -33.99
C SER A 622 -0.80 14.98 -33.75
N ALA A 623 -0.62 16.29 -33.81
CA ALA A 623 0.69 16.91 -33.57
C ALA A 623 1.15 16.73 -32.11
N LEU A 624 0.25 16.76 -31.15
CA LEU A 624 0.54 16.44 -29.76
C LEU A 624 0.90 14.95 -29.61
N GLU A 625 0.09 14.03 -30.15
CA GLU A 625 0.33 12.59 -30.14
C GLU A 625 1.71 12.24 -30.73
N ASP A 626 2.05 12.80 -31.90
CA ASP A 626 3.35 12.61 -32.54
C ASP A 626 4.51 13.11 -31.64
N LYS A 627 4.32 14.25 -30.93
CA LYS A 627 5.32 14.75 -29.98
C LYS A 627 5.48 13.87 -28.76
N LEU A 628 4.39 13.37 -28.18
CA LEU A 628 4.43 12.44 -27.07
C LEU A 628 5.18 11.17 -27.45
N ASN A 629 4.96 10.63 -28.65
CA ASN A 629 5.65 9.45 -29.18
C ASN A 629 7.13 9.69 -29.51
N THR A 630 7.64 10.93 -29.48
CA THR A 630 9.09 11.21 -29.55
C THR A 630 9.80 11.08 -28.22
N ILE A 631 9.07 11.01 -27.10
CA ILE A 631 9.65 10.84 -25.77
C ILE A 631 10.02 9.37 -25.60
N GLU A 632 11.26 9.11 -25.23
CA GLU A 632 11.70 7.75 -24.90
C GLU A 632 10.84 7.19 -23.75
N GLN A 633 10.42 5.95 -23.86
CA GLN A 633 9.56 5.25 -22.89
C GLN A 633 8.10 5.73 -22.83
N THR A 634 7.58 6.41 -23.83
CA THR A 634 6.15 6.73 -23.92
C THR A 634 5.54 6.16 -25.19
N ASN A 635 4.28 5.71 -25.08
CA ASN A 635 3.46 5.30 -26.20
C ASN A 635 2.09 5.96 -26.05
N ALA A 636 1.77 6.92 -26.94
CA ALA A 636 0.55 7.71 -26.88
C ALA A 636 -0.36 7.35 -28.04
N VAL A 637 -1.66 7.19 -27.76
CA VAL A 637 -2.70 6.79 -28.72
C VAL A 637 -3.98 7.57 -28.48
N SER A 638 -4.54 8.18 -29.53
CA SER A 638 -5.81 8.91 -29.53
C SER A 638 -6.77 8.38 -30.59
N ILE A 639 -7.92 9.05 -30.80
CA ILE A 639 -8.87 8.75 -31.88
C ILE A 639 -8.22 8.86 -33.27
N VAL A 640 -7.18 9.71 -33.41
CA VAL A 640 -6.46 9.90 -34.67
C VAL A 640 -5.83 8.58 -35.15
N PHE A 641 -5.38 7.71 -34.23
CA PHE A 641 -4.89 6.38 -34.58
C PHE A 641 -5.95 5.57 -35.35
N LEU A 642 -7.21 5.56 -34.92
CA LEU A 642 -8.28 4.86 -35.62
C LEU A 642 -8.53 5.49 -37.00
N MET A 643 -8.50 6.82 -37.13
CA MET A 643 -8.63 7.50 -38.42
C MET A 643 -7.52 7.14 -39.38
N LYS A 644 -6.31 6.95 -38.89
CA LYS A 644 -5.12 6.51 -39.67
C LYS A 644 -5.16 5.01 -40.00
N SER A 645 -5.86 4.19 -39.21
CA SER A 645 -5.97 2.72 -39.41
C SER A 645 -7.16 2.30 -40.25
N VAL A 646 -8.20 3.16 -40.39
CA VAL A 646 -9.39 2.83 -41.19
C VAL A 646 -9.13 3.16 -42.66
N GLY A 647 -8.79 2.12 -43.43
CA GLY A 647 -8.67 2.19 -44.89
C GLY A 647 -10.03 2.22 -45.58
N LEU A 648 -10.19 3.10 -46.56
CA LEU A 648 -11.41 3.25 -47.37
C LEU A 648 -11.30 2.54 -48.73
N GLY A 649 -10.31 1.70 -48.93
CA GLY A 649 -9.96 1.02 -50.16
C GLY A 649 -10.99 0.02 -50.62
N ALA A 650 -11.15 -0.14 -51.94
CA ALA A 650 -12.14 -1.02 -52.55
C ALA A 650 -11.86 -2.52 -52.34
N ASN A 651 -10.65 -2.89 -51.87
CA ASN A 651 -10.24 -4.30 -51.81
C ASN A 651 -10.80 -5.08 -50.65
N ILE A 652 -11.29 -4.38 -49.58
CA ILE A 652 -11.72 -5.06 -48.37
C ILE A 652 -13.20 -5.44 -48.39
N SER A 653 -14.12 -4.66 -48.97
CA SER A 653 -15.55 -5.01 -48.91
C SER A 653 -16.53 -4.24 -49.83
N GLY A 654 -16.26 -3.84 -51.03
CA GLY A 654 -17.38 -3.39 -51.83
C GLY A 654 -17.29 -2.08 -52.56
N THR A 655 -18.34 -1.29 -52.61
CA THR A 655 -18.42 -0.06 -53.42
C THR A 655 -17.67 1.08 -52.72
N PRO A 656 -16.67 1.69 -53.35
CA PRO A 656 -15.94 2.81 -52.79
C PRO A 656 -16.84 3.99 -52.42
N LEU A 657 -16.47 4.76 -51.35
CA LEU A 657 -17.26 5.85 -50.83
C LEU A 657 -17.54 6.95 -51.88
N TRP A 658 -16.60 7.24 -52.79
CA TRP A 658 -16.77 8.18 -53.88
C TRP A 658 -17.88 7.78 -54.89
N ASN A 659 -18.26 6.53 -54.96
CA ASN A 659 -19.40 6.14 -55.78
C ASN A 659 -20.74 6.55 -55.18
N LEU A 660 -20.81 6.75 -53.87
CA LEU A 660 -22.01 7.23 -53.21
C LEU A 660 -22.31 8.72 -53.51
N THR A 661 -21.28 9.52 -53.80
CA THR A 661 -21.47 10.92 -54.22
C THR A 661 -22.12 11.04 -55.60
N ASP A 662 -22.04 10.03 -56.46
CA ASP A 662 -22.73 9.98 -57.76
C ASP A 662 -24.24 9.70 -57.62
N ASN A 663 -24.72 9.40 -56.41
CA ASN A 663 -26.12 9.13 -56.15
C ASN A 663 -26.96 10.43 -56.42
N PRO A 664 -28.07 10.31 -57.18
CA PRO A 664 -28.91 11.48 -57.51
C PRO A 664 -29.64 12.08 -56.28
N LEU A 665 -29.58 11.43 -55.14
CA LEU A 665 -30.16 11.94 -53.88
C LEU A 665 -29.21 12.93 -53.18
N VAL A 666 -27.91 12.91 -53.49
CA VAL A 666 -26.95 13.83 -52.90
C VAL A 666 -27.22 15.24 -53.43
N PRO A 667 -27.49 16.25 -52.57
CA PRO A 667 -27.66 17.64 -53.03
C PRO A 667 -26.45 18.12 -53.81
N GLU A 668 -26.67 18.89 -54.88
CA GLU A 668 -25.59 19.30 -55.81
C GLU A 668 -24.56 20.18 -55.10
N ASP A 669 -24.99 20.99 -54.15
CA ASP A 669 -24.13 21.82 -53.27
C ASP A 669 -23.26 21.02 -52.32
N LEU A 670 -23.77 19.90 -51.74
CA LEU A 670 -22.98 18.98 -50.93
C LEU A 670 -22.03 18.14 -51.81
N LYS A 671 -22.50 17.74 -53.00
CA LYS A 671 -21.63 17.04 -53.95
C LYS A 671 -20.43 17.88 -54.36
N ASP A 672 -20.66 19.19 -54.75
CA ASP A 672 -19.56 20.11 -55.05
C ASP A 672 -18.63 20.35 -53.86
N ALA A 673 -19.14 20.31 -52.64
CA ALA A 673 -18.35 20.45 -51.42
C ALA A 673 -17.48 19.19 -51.14
N LEU A 674 -18.01 18.00 -51.41
CA LEU A 674 -17.33 16.69 -51.17
C LEU A 674 -16.36 16.30 -52.28
N GLU A 675 -16.50 16.85 -53.51
CA GLU A 675 -15.64 16.50 -54.66
C GLU A 675 -14.13 16.59 -54.40
N PRO A 676 -13.58 17.60 -53.68
CA PRO A 676 -12.17 17.68 -53.35
C PRO A 676 -11.68 16.56 -52.42
N TYR A 677 -12.57 16.07 -51.52
CA TYR A 677 -12.29 15.06 -50.50
C TYR A 677 -12.48 13.65 -51.05
N LEU A 678 -13.53 13.39 -51.79
CA LEU A 678 -13.93 12.08 -52.34
C LEU A 678 -13.66 11.97 -53.82
N ASN A 679 -12.42 12.22 -54.25
CA ASN A 679 -12.07 12.20 -55.67
C ASN A 679 -11.59 10.78 -56.07
N ARG A 680 -12.03 10.31 -57.28
CA ARG A 680 -11.67 9.04 -57.87
C ARG A 680 -10.14 8.85 -58.13
N GLN A 681 -9.32 9.86 -57.84
CA GLN A 681 -7.86 9.77 -57.98
C GLN A 681 -7.14 9.19 -56.77
N TYR A 682 -7.84 8.95 -55.66
CA TYR A 682 -7.27 8.28 -54.50
C TYR A 682 -7.05 6.78 -54.83
N ASN A 683 -5.89 6.29 -54.45
CA ASN A 683 -5.54 4.87 -54.56
C ASN A 683 -6.43 3.99 -53.62
N GLU A 684 -6.42 2.69 -53.85
CA GLU A 684 -7.19 1.72 -53.06
C GLU A 684 -6.82 1.66 -51.58
N ASP A 685 -5.70 2.26 -51.17
CA ASP A 685 -5.11 2.19 -49.82
C ASP A 685 -5.24 3.51 -49.00
N VAL A 686 -6.17 4.42 -49.40
CA VAL A 686 -6.35 5.72 -48.70
C VAL A 686 -7.07 5.54 -47.38
N THR A 687 -6.47 6.11 -46.33
CA THR A 687 -7.07 6.14 -44.96
C THR A 687 -8.08 7.28 -44.84
N PHE A 688 -8.96 7.17 -43.83
CA PHE A 688 -9.92 8.25 -43.52
C PHE A 688 -9.18 9.55 -43.16
N TRP A 689 -8.06 9.45 -42.45
CA TRP A 689 -7.19 10.59 -42.10
C TRP A 689 -6.68 11.31 -43.35
N GLU A 690 -6.20 10.60 -44.34
CA GLU A 690 -5.70 11.17 -45.57
C GLU A 690 -6.79 11.86 -46.38
N ILE A 691 -7.99 11.29 -46.47
CA ILE A 691 -9.15 11.91 -47.12
C ILE A 691 -9.46 13.26 -46.49
N LEU A 692 -9.47 13.32 -45.16
CA LEU A 692 -9.82 14.52 -44.40
C LEU A 692 -8.71 15.60 -44.53
N THR A 693 -7.44 15.23 -44.50
CA THR A 693 -6.31 16.18 -44.37
C THR A 693 -5.62 16.53 -45.69
N SER A 694 -5.62 15.65 -46.68
CA SER A 694 -4.93 15.92 -47.97
C SER A 694 -5.49 17.10 -48.75
N PRO A 695 -6.82 17.36 -48.82
CA PRO A 695 -7.32 18.57 -49.47
C PRO A 695 -6.85 19.84 -48.76
N ARG A 696 -6.78 19.88 -47.44
CA ARG A 696 -6.24 21.00 -46.67
C ARG A 696 -4.76 21.27 -46.98
N ALA A 697 -3.95 20.27 -47.08
CA ALA A 697 -2.54 20.39 -47.47
C ALA A 697 -2.38 21.03 -48.86
N ASN A 698 -3.38 20.88 -49.75
CA ASN A 698 -3.45 21.52 -51.06
C ASN A 698 -4.16 22.90 -51.07
N GLY A 699 -4.53 23.43 -49.90
CA GLY A 699 -5.18 24.73 -49.74
C GLY A 699 -6.71 24.70 -49.93
N THR A 700 -7.35 23.55 -49.87
CA THR A 700 -8.81 23.39 -49.90
C THR A 700 -9.28 23.17 -48.46
N ASN A 701 -10.17 24.06 -47.99
CA ASN A 701 -10.83 23.96 -46.70
C ASN A 701 -12.33 24.19 -46.92
N ASN A 702 -13.14 23.22 -46.56
CA ASN A 702 -14.59 23.31 -46.64
C ASN A 702 -15.20 22.72 -45.32
N PRO A 703 -15.48 23.59 -44.33
CA PRO A 703 -15.97 23.12 -43.03
C PRO A 703 -17.22 22.26 -43.09
N ARG A 704 -18.13 22.48 -44.05
CA ARG A 704 -19.32 21.66 -44.21
C ARG A 704 -19.03 20.25 -44.69
N ALA A 705 -18.10 20.13 -45.66
CA ALA A 705 -17.70 18.79 -46.16
C ALA A 705 -16.90 18.04 -45.10
N GLU A 706 -16.01 18.71 -44.38
CA GLU A 706 -15.23 18.15 -43.29
C GLU A 706 -16.13 17.74 -42.14
N GLY A 707 -17.10 18.58 -41.74
CA GLY A 707 -18.07 18.25 -40.69
C GLY A 707 -18.89 17.02 -41.06
N PHE A 708 -19.46 16.99 -42.27
CA PHE A 708 -20.21 15.82 -42.77
C PHE A 708 -19.38 14.54 -42.75
N LEU A 709 -18.11 14.59 -43.18
CA LEU A 709 -17.23 13.40 -43.16
C LEU A 709 -16.90 12.96 -41.74
N LEU A 710 -16.70 13.89 -40.82
CA LEU A 710 -16.46 13.57 -39.40
C LEU A 710 -17.68 12.86 -38.79
N ASP A 711 -18.90 13.38 -39.01
CA ASP A 711 -20.13 12.77 -38.50
C ASP A 711 -20.31 11.37 -39.08
N VAL A 712 -20.02 11.17 -40.38
CA VAL A 712 -20.01 9.84 -41.00
C VAL A 712 -18.99 8.92 -40.33
N PHE A 713 -17.79 9.41 -40.02
CA PHE A 713 -16.77 8.59 -39.33
C PHE A 713 -17.24 8.19 -37.93
N TYR A 714 -17.66 9.13 -37.11
CA TYR A 714 -18.06 8.87 -35.74
C TYR A 714 -19.29 7.97 -35.68
N SER A 715 -20.27 8.17 -36.56
CA SER A 715 -21.45 7.31 -36.66
C SER A 715 -21.13 5.89 -37.19
N SER A 716 -20.01 5.73 -37.90
CA SER A 716 -19.55 4.42 -38.37
C SER A 716 -18.85 3.60 -37.31
N LEU A 717 -18.34 4.20 -36.23
CA LEU A 717 -17.73 3.48 -35.11
C LEU A 717 -18.81 2.85 -34.23
N THR A 718 -18.45 1.78 -33.52
CA THR A 718 -19.30 1.31 -32.42
C THR A 718 -19.29 2.31 -31.30
N ASP A 719 -20.39 2.41 -30.53
CA ASP A 719 -20.48 3.33 -29.39
C ASP A 719 -19.34 3.07 -28.37
N GLU A 720 -18.96 1.80 -28.19
CA GLU A 720 -17.86 1.40 -27.33
C GLU A 720 -16.50 1.90 -27.83
N THR A 721 -16.21 1.71 -29.13
CA THR A 721 -14.95 2.16 -29.73
C THR A 721 -14.83 3.68 -29.76
N ARG A 722 -15.93 4.39 -30.05
CA ARG A 722 -15.99 5.84 -29.99
C ARG A 722 -15.79 6.34 -28.57
N GLY A 723 -16.52 5.74 -27.61
CA GLY A 723 -16.47 6.10 -26.19
C GLY A 723 -15.10 5.85 -25.52
N LEU A 724 -14.19 5.08 -26.15
CA LEU A 724 -12.80 4.98 -25.71
C LEU A 724 -12.09 6.34 -25.72
N PHE A 725 -12.29 7.12 -26.76
CA PHE A 725 -11.48 8.31 -27.04
C PHE A 725 -12.28 9.61 -26.97
N ILE A 726 -13.60 9.57 -27.10
CA ILE A 726 -14.46 10.76 -27.27
C ILE A 726 -15.62 10.68 -26.30
N SER A 727 -15.92 11.79 -25.59
CA SER A 727 -17.13 11.93 -24.78
C SER A 727 -18.39 11.93 -25.62
N ASP A 728 -19.55 11.59 -25.03
CA ASP A 728 -20.83 11.53 -25.73
C ASP A 728 -21.23 12.84 -26.42
N ASP A 729 -20.77 13.97 -25.89
CA ASP A 729 -21.03 15.31 -26.38
C ASP A 729 -19.90 15.85 -27.30
N TYR A 730 -18.91 15.03 -27.64
CA TYR A 730 -17.75 15.38 -28.47
C TYR A 730 -16.87 16.54 -27.97
N SER A 731 -17.18 17.09 -26.80
CA SER A 731 -16.48 18.25 -26.25
C SER A 731 -15.13 17.91 -25.64
N ARG A 732 -14.93 16.62 -25.32
CA ARG A 732 -13.72 16.10 -24.66
C ARG A 732 -13.19 14.88 -25.37
N ASN A 733 -11.84 14.80 -25.40
CA ASN A 733 -11.10 13.70 -26.02
C ASN A 733 -10.05 13.17 -25.07
N LEU A 734 -9.65 11.94 -25.27
CA LEU A 734 -8.65 11.27 -24.43
C LEU A 734 -7.45 10.80 -25.25
N ILE A 735 -6.24 11.09 -24.76
CA ILE A 735 -5.02 10.43 -25.21
C ILE A 735 -4.61 9.45 -24.12
N TYR A 736 -4.50 8.18 -24.46
CA TYR A 736 -3.86 7.18 -23.61
C TYR A 736 -2.36 7.25 -23.77
N VAL A 737 -1.64 7.37 -22.66
CA VAL A 737 -0.18 7.39 -22.62
C VAL A 737 0.28 6.23 -21.77
N ASP A 738 1.03 5.31 -22.35
CA ASP A 738 1.57 4.16 -21.62
C ASP A 738 3.06 4.33 -21.37
N MET A 739 3.51 3.92 -20.19
CA MET A 739 4.90 4.00 -19.75
C MET A 739 5.30 2.69 -19.07
N PRO A 740 6.60 2.31 -19.10
CA PRO A 740 7.06 1.11 -18.42
C PRO A 740 6.89 1.21 -16.91
N PHE A 741 6.70 0.07 -16.26
CA PHE A 741 6.64 -0.02 -14.81
C PHE A 741 8.07 -0.04 -14.24
N VAL A 742 8.71 1.12 -14.26
CA VAL A 742 10.06 1.35 -13.74
C VAL A 742 10.02 2.33 -12.57
N PRO A 743 11.10 2.42 -11.78
CA PRO A 743 11.17 3.34 -10.66
C PRO A 743 10.89 4.79 -11.04
N VAL A 744 10.25 5.55 -10.13
CA VAL A 744 9.85 6.96 -10.35
C VAL A 744 11.01 7.84 -10.83
N ALA A 745 12.23 7.57 -10.38
CA ALA A 745 13.41 8.33 -10.82
C ALA A 745 13.65 8.26 -12.34
N GLU A 746 13.25 7.16 -12.98
CA GLU A 746 13.42 6.93 -14.41
C GLU A 746 12.26 7.53 -15.23
N THR A 747 11.03 7.52 -14.70
CA THR A 747 9.85 8.06 -15.39
C THR A 747 9.61 9.55 -15.16
N SER A 748 10.21 10.14 -14.11
CA SER A 748 9.98 11.55 -13.75
C SER A 748 10.36 12.55 -14.86
N GLU A 749 11.41 12.27 -15.61
CA GLU A 749 11.83 13.11 -16.73
C GLU A 749 10.86 12.98 -17.90
N ALA A 750 10.38 11.77 -18.20
CA ALA A 750 9.41 11.52 -19.26
C ALA A 750 8.07 12.22 -18.95
N VAL A 751 7.55 12.10 -17.73
CA VAL A 751 6.31 12.79 -17.31
C VAL A 751 6.46 14.31 -17.34
N ALA A 752 7.62 14.84 -16.92
CA ALA A 752 7.89 16.27 -17.01
C ALA A 752 7.91 16.77 -18.48
N GLN A 753 8.46 15.97 -19.41
CA GLN A 753 8.42 16.28 -20.84
C GLN A 753 7.00 16.18 -21.41
N VAL A 754 6.20 15.19 -20.99
CA VAL A 754 4.78 15.09 -21.36
C VAL A 754 4.05 16.36 -20.94
N ASN A 755 4.15 16.77 -19.68
CA ASN A 755 3.48 17.96 -19.17
C ASN A 755 4.02 19.28 -19.80
N ASP A 756 5.28 19.32 -20.23
CA ASP A 756 5.80 20.45 -21.04
C ASP A 756 5.15 20.48 -22.42
N TYR A 757 4.94 19.32 -23.06
CA TYR A 757 4.26 19.28 -24.35
C TYR A 757 2.78 19.59 -24.24
N THR A 758 2.05 19.10 -23.23
CA THR A 758 0.63 19.41 -23.02
C THR A 758 0.40 20.92 -22.76
N SER A 759 1.37 21.59 -22.15
CA SER A 759 1.28 23.03 -21.85
C SER A 759 1.53 23.96 -23.05
N ARG A 760 1.86 23.42 -24.24
CA ARG A 760 2.13 24.20 -25.46
C ARG A 760 0.85 24.45 -26.24
N ASP A 761 0.86 25.53 -27.02
CA ASP A 761 -0.24 25.84 -27.93
C ASP A 761 -0.15 24.95 -29.18
N TYR A 762 -1.26 24.37 -29.58
CA TYR A 762 -1.42 23.56 -30.78
C TYR A 762 -2.46 24.16 -31.74
N GLU A 763 -2.46 23.68 -32.99
CA GLU A 763 -3.44 24.08 -34.00
C GLU A 763 -4.86 23.75 -33.50
N GLY A 764 -5.83 24.57 -33.84
CA GLY A 764 -7.22 24.44 -33.41
C GLY A 764 -7.51 24.84 -31.96
N ASP A 765 -6.54 25.48 -31.24
CA ASP A 765 -6.69 25.96 -29.87
C ASP A 765 -7.20 24.90 -28.89
N ILE A 766 -6.75 23.64 -29.03
CA ILE A 766 -7.04 22.56 -28.09
C ILE A 766 -6.36 22.81 -26.73
N TYR A 767 -7.06 22.52 -25.64
CA TYR A 767 -6.49 22.56 -24.30
C TYR A 767 -6.18 21.14 -23.84
N ALA A 768 -4.91 20.88 -23.57
CA ALA A 768 -4.47 19.61 -23.04
C ALA A 768 -4.20 19.72 -21.52
N GLY A 769 -4.81 18.85 -20.73
CA GLY A 769 -4.54 18.73 -19.30
C GLY A 769 -3.19 18.07 -19.01
N ASP A 770 -2.80 18.08 -17.74
CA ASP A 770 -1.62 17.34 -17.28
C ASP A 770 -1.87 15.82 -17.36
N LEU A 771 -0.78 15.05 -17.49
CA LEU A 771 -0.85 13.59 -17.43
C LEU A 771 -1.46 13.12 -16.11
N THR A 772 -2.43 12.22 -16.20
CA THR A 772 -3.03 11.51 -15.05
C THR A 772 -2.62 10.04 -15.05
N GLY A 773 -3.09 9.29 -14.04
CA GLY A 773 -2.87 7.85 -13.95
C GLY A 773 -1.68 7.45 -13.08
N VAL A 774 -1.21 6.19 -13.24
CA VAL A 774 -0.27 5.55 -12.32
C VAL A 774 1.07 6.28 -12.20
N ALA A 775 1.67 6.69 -13.33
CA ALA A 775 2.96 7.38 -13.36
C ALA A 775 2.89 8.76 -12.66
N ALA A 776 1.87 9.56 -12.98
CA ALA A 776 1.67 10.87 -12.37
C ALA A 776 1.39 10.74 -10.87
N THR A 777 0.59 9.75 -10.46
CA THR A 777 0.34 9.44 -9.04
C THR A 777 1.61 9.06 -8.31
N ALA A 778 2.45 8.20 -8.90
CA ALA A 778 3.72 7.78 -8.30
C ALA A 778 4.67 8.96 -8.07
N ILE A 779 4.77 9.88 -9.03
CA ILE A 779 5.60 11.10 -8.91
C ILE A 779 5.06 12.03 -7.82
N ALA A 780 3.74 12.30 -7.82
CA ALA A 780 3.11 13.15 -6.81
C ALA A 780 3.28 12.57 -5.40
N VAL A 781 3.17 11.25 -5.24
CA VAL A 781 3.43 10.55 -3.98
C VAL A 781 4.90 10.69 -3.57
N ASN A 782 5.85 10.59 -4.51
CA ASN A 782 7.28 10.77 -4.24
C ASN A 782 7.59 12.18 -3.70
N GLU A 783 7.08 13.23 -4.34
CA GLU A 783 7.25 14.61 -3.89
C GLU A 783 6.68 14.83 -2.48
N LEU A 784 5.52 14.24 -2.19
CA LEU A 784 4.88 14.30 -0.87
C LEU A 784 5.70 13.60 0.21
N ILE A 785 6.31 12.46 -0.09
CA ILE A 785 7.18 11.71 0.83
C ILE A 785 8.39 12.56 1.22
N VAL A 786 9.12 13.05 0.23
CA VAL A 786 10.33 13.88 0.44
C VAL A 786 9.99 15.15 1.22
N GLY A 787 8.92 15.86 0.83
CA GLY A 787 8.49 17.10 1.49
C GLY A 787 7.98 16.90 2.92
N SER A 788 7.30 15.79 3.21
CA SER A 788 6.67 15.54 4.51
C SER A 788 7.61 14.93 5.55
N GLN A 789 8.69 14.28 5.14
CA GLN A 789 9.62 13.60 6.05
C GLN A 789 10.20 14.53 7.13
N TRP A 790 10.71 15.69 6.72
CA TRP A 790 11.33 16.64 7.65
C TRP A 790 10.31 17.29 8.58
N SER A 791 9.09 17.56 8.11
CA SER A 791 8.02 18.13 8.92
C SER A 791 7.55 17.14 9.99
N SER A 792 7.24 15.90 9.64
CA SER A 792 6.82 14.84 10.56
C SER A 792 7.88 14.55 11.63
N LEU A 793 9.14 14.41 11.22
CA LEU A 793 10.28 14.22 12.12
C LEU A 793 10.46 15.40 13.07
N GLY A 794 10.39 16.64 12.55
CA GLY A 794 10.51 17.86 13.34
C GLY A 794 9.42 17.96 14.42
N PHE A 795 8.17 17.65 14.07
CA PHE A 795 7.06 17.57 15.02
C PHE A 795 7.28 16.49 16.07
N ALA A 796 7.72 15.28 15.69
CA ALA A 796 8.02 14.19 16.62
C ALA A 796 9.05 14.62 17.69
N VAL A 797 10.17 15.19 17.26
CA VAL A 797 11.24 15.63 18.15
C VAL A 797 10.78 16.80 19.05
N ALA A 798 10.10 17.81 18.48
CA ALA A 798 9.62 18.97 19.22
C ALA A 798 8.59 18.59 20.29
N LEU A 799 7.59 17.78 19.94
CA LEU A 799 6.56 17.32 20.88
C LEU A 799 7.15 16.41 21.97
N THR A 800 8.09 15.54 21.63
CA THR A 800 8.80 14.70 22.60
C THR A 800 9.59 15.54 23.57
N LEU A 801 10.36 16.51 23.10
CA LEU A 801 11.12 17.43 23.95
C LEU A 801 10.20 18.24 24.86
N MET A 802 9.09 18.76 24.32
CA MET A 802 8.10 19.51 25.11
C MET A 802 7.50 18.65 26.22
N THR A 803 7.12 17.39 25.91
CA THR A 803 6.55 16.46 26.89
C THR A 803 7.54 16.13 27.99
N LEU A 804 8.80 15.84 27.64
CA LEU A 804 9.86 15.59 28.62
C LEU A 804 10.14 16.84 29.46
N ALA A 805 10.11 18.05 28.88
CA ALA A 805 10.30 19.31 29.59
C ALA A 805 9.18 19.57 30.63
N ILE A 806 7.94 19.23 30.30
CA ILE A 806 6.80 19.33 31.22
C ILE A 806 6.95 18.32 32.38
N VAL A 807 7.26 17.06 32.08
CA VAL A 807 7.35 15.99 33.10
C VAL A 807 8.57 16.16 33.99
N PHE A 808 9.73 16.42 33.42
CA PHE A 808 10.95 16.61 34.20
C PHE A 808 11.03 18.01 34.81
N LYS A 809 10.21 18.98 34.41
CA LYS A 809 10.23 20.38 34.86
C LYS A 809 11.62 21.04 34.70
N ASP A 810 12.42 20.54 33.75
CA ASP A 810 13.76 21.01 33.43
C ASP A 810 14.04 20.77 31.93
N ILE A 811 13.99 21.86 31.15
CA ILE A 811 14.18 21.80 29.69
C ILE A 811 15.61 21.38 29.31
N ARG A 812 16.62 21.71 30.13
CA ARG A 812 18.02 21.35 29.85
C ARG A 812 18.23 19.86 30.03
N PHE A 813 17.70 19.29 31.11
CA PHE A 813 17.76 17.87 31.38
C PHE A 813 17.00 17.07 30.28
N SER A 814 15.83 17.56 29.88
CA SER A 814 15.02 16.97 28.81
C SER A 814 15.75 16.99 27.48
N PHE A 815 16.36 18.10 27.09
CA PHE A 815 17.14 18.23 25.87
C PHE A 815 18.27 17.19 25.80
N TRP A 816 19.07 17.08 26.87
CA TRP A 816 20.16 16.12 26.91
C TRP A 816 19.68 14.66 26.99
N THR A 817 18.52 14.38 27.55
CA THR A 817 17.87 13.07 27.56
C THR A 817 17.41 12.67 26.13
N THR A 818 17.00 13.62 25.30
CA THR A 818 16.59 13.38 23.91
C THR A 818 17.77 13.27 22.95
N ALA A 819 18.95 13.81 23.30
CA ALA A 819 20.11 13.87 22.42
C ALA A 819 20.55 12.53 21.81
N PRO A 820 20.52 11.35 22.51
CA PRO A 820 20.82 10.06 21.90
C PRO A 820 19.88 9.66 20.78
N VAL A 821 18.59 9.99 20.91
CA VAL A 821 17.59 9.69 19.88
C VAL A 821 17.80 10.57 18.66
N ILE A 822 18.03 11.87 18.86
CA ILE A 822 18.36 12.79 17.76
C ILE A 822 19.60 12.29 17.01
N ALA A 823 20.63 11.84 17.75
CA ALA A 823 21.83 11.26 17.16
C ALA A 823 21.51 9.99 16.34
N THR A 824 20.64 9.12 16.85
CA THR A 824 20.27 7.88 16.15
C THR A 824 19.45 8.16 14.88
N VAL A 825 18.52 9.10 14.95
CA VAL A 825 17.74 9.54 13.77
C VAL A 825 18.66 10.18 12.72
N ALA A 826 19.63 11.02 13.16
CA ALA A 826 20.62 11.58 12.25
C ALA A 826 21.50 10.51 11.57
N LEU A 827 21.69 9.34 12.20
CA LEU A 827 22.43 8.21 11.63
C LEU A 827 21.60 7.35 10.68
N GLN A 828 20.29 7.62 10.54
CA GLN A 828 19.40 6.87 9.62
C GLN A 828 19.94 6.90 8.19
N TRP A 829 20.32 8.05 7.68
CA TRP A 829 20.85 8.21 6.33
C TRP A 829 22.13 7.41 6.08
N LEU A 830 23.03 7.36 7.07
CA LEU A 830 24.23 6.53 6.97
C LEU A 830 23.92 5.04 6.91
N VAL A 831 22.92 4.58 7.68
CA VAL A 831 22.50 3.18 7.68
C VAL A 831 21.81 2.83 6.36
N MET A 832 20.90 3.69 5.87
CA MET A 832 20.20 3.50 4.59
C MET A 832 21.21 3.44 3.43
N TRP A 833 22.12 4.40 3.34
CA TRP A 833 23.19 4.38 2.34
C TRP A 833 24.07 3.14 2.39
N GLN A 834 24.53 2.73 3.58
CA GLN A 834 25.40 1.56 3.74
C GLN A 834 24.70 0.23 3.41
N MET A 835 23.38 0.18 3.55
CA MET A 835 22.55 -1.01 3.29
C MET A 835 21.89 -0.97 1.91
N ASP A 836 22.20 0.05 1.11
CA ASP A 836 21.60 0.27 -0.21
C ASP A 836 20.06 0.27 -0.18
N VAL A 837 19.52 1.06 0.74
CA VAL A 837 18.07 1.18 0.97
C VAL A 837 17.61 2.56 0.57
N SER A 838 16.74 2.62 -0.43
CA SER A 838 16.12 3.85 -0.92
C SER A 838 15.07 4.42 0.03
N LEU A 839 14.77 5.70 -0.15
CA LEU A 839 13.62 6.34 0.50
C LEU A 839 12.35 5.91 -0.21
N SER A 840 11.43 5.29 0.52
CA SER A 840 10.16 4.77 0.02
C SER A 840 9.01 5.14 0.96
N LEU A 841 7.77 4.79 0.57
CA LEU A 841 6.58 4.99 1.39
C LEU A 841 6.71 4.41 2.81
N VAL A 842 7.39 3.28 2.94
CA VAL A 842 7.55 2.59 4.24
C VAL A 842 8.75 3.15 4.99
N THR A 843 9.88 3.38 4.30
CA THR A 843 11.12 3.81 4.95
C THR A 843 11.07 5.26 5.46
N VAL A 844 10.22 6.13 4.89
CA VAL A 844 10.00 7.49 5.38
C VAL A 844 9.49 7.54 6.82
N MET A 845 8.76 6.51 7.27
CA MET A 845 8.22 6.42 8.62
C MET A 845 9.29 6.12 9.68
N ILE A 846 10.48 5.63 9.30
CA ILE A 846 11.54 5.15 10.21
C ILE A 846 11.90 6.21 11.23
N GLY A 847 12.11 7.46 10.80
CA GLY A 847 12.52 8.56 11.68
C GLY A 847 11.54 8.80 12.83
N SER A 848 10.24 8.90 12.51
CA SER A 848 9.18 9.14 13.49
C SER A 848 8.97 7.95 14.43
N ILE A 849 9.00 6.72 13.89
CA ILE A 849 8.94 5.47 14.68
C ILE A 849 10.13 5.43 15.64
N LEU A 850 11.31 5.75 15.16
CA LEU A 850 12.54 5.72 15.95
C LEU A 850 12.54 6.75 17.08
N VAL A 851 11.99 7.96 16.86
CA VAL A 851 11.80 8.95 17.94
C VAL A 851 10.90 8.38 19.02
N GLY A 852 9.79 7.74 18.65
CA GLY A 852 8.85 7.16 19.60
C GLY A 852 9.45 6.01 20.42
N VAL A 853 10.18 5.11 19.76
CA VAL A 853 10.73 3.89 20.39
C VAL A 853 12.08 4.14 21.05
N GLY A 854 12.96 4.89 20.40
CA GLY A 854 14.34 5.12 20.85
C GLY A 854 14.44 5.98 22.09
N VAL A 855 13.50 6.92 22.29
CA VAL A 855 13.51 7.80 23.47
C VAL A 855 13.24 7.03 24.76
N ASP A 856 12.52 5.91 24.69
CA ASP A 856 12.21 5.05 25.83
C ASP A 856 13.49 4.58 26.56
N PHE A 857 14.49 4.13 25.81
CA PHE A 857 15.78 3.70 26.35
C PHE A 857 16.47 4.83 27.15
N SER A 858 16.43 6.05 26.63
CA SER A 858 17.03 7.23 27.28
C SER A 858 16.25 7.65 28.53
N ILE A 859 14.90 7.61 28.49
CA ILE A 859 14.03 7.97 29.60
C ILE A 859 14.27 7.07 30.82
N HIS A 860 14.37 5.75 30.62
CA HIS A 860 14.61 4.81 31.72
C HIS A 860 15.93 5.07 32.44
N ILE A 861 17.02 5.31 31.73
CA ILE A 861 18.32 5.68 32.32
C ILE A 861 18.25 7.04 33.01
N ALA A 862 17.70 8.06 32.32
CA ALA A 862 17.62 9.41 32.84
C ALA A 862 16.76 9.51 34.11
N ASN A 863 15.60 8.86 34.12
CA ASN A 863 14.74 8.81 35.30
C ASN A 863 15.46 8.15 36.49
N ARG A 864 16.18 7.03 36.24
CA ARG A 864 16.94 6.35 37.29
C ARG A 864 18.09 7.20 37.84
N ILE A 865 18.82 7.94 37.00
CA ILE A 865 19.85 8.87 37.41
C ILE A 865 19.26 9.93 38.36
N ARG A 866 18.05 10.42 38.02
CA ARG A 866 17.37 11.44 38.83
C ARG A 866 16.88 10.87 40.16
N GLU A 867 16.36 9.66 40.19
CA GLU A 867 15.96 8.95 41.42
C GLU A 867 17.13 8.77 42.40
N LEU A 868 18.33 8.52 41.87
CA LEU A 868 19.56 8.34 42.66
C LEU A 868 20.24 9.69 43.05
N GLY A 869 19.64 10.84 42.72
CA GLY A 869 20.14 12.17 43.12
C GLY A 869 21.24 12.77 42.29
N GLY A 870 21.59 12.18 41.12
CA GLY A 870 22.59 12.69 40.18
C GLY A 870 24.04 12.42 40.58
N GLY A 871 24.99 12.91 39.75
CA GLY A 871 26.43 12.72 39.90
C GLY A 871 26.96 11.45 39.24
N ILE A 872 28.29 11.32 39.12
CA ILE A 872 28.94 10.27 38.32
C ILE A 872 28.61 8.84 38.82
N GLU A 873 28.47 8.64 40.12
CA GLU A 873 28.15 7.34 40.71
C GLU A 873 26.66 6.95 40.44
N ALA A 874 25.77 7.93 40.48
CA ALA A 874 24.37 7.74 40.07
C ALA A 874 24.29 7.38 38.58
N ILE A 875 25.04 8.04 37.72
CA ILE A 875 25.12 7.76 36.28
C ILE A 875 25.60 6.30 36.07
N ARG A 876 26.72 5.92 36.76
CA ARG A 876 27.27 4.57 36.68
C ARG A 876 26.25 3.50 37.11
N THR A 877 25.71 3.66 38.32
CA THR A 877 24.77 2.69 38.90
C THR A 877 23.49 2.55 38.08
N SER A 878 22.95 3.68 37.60
CA SER A 878 21.73 3.69 36.74
C SER A 878 21.99 2.95 35.44
N THR A 879 23.10 3.25 34.75
CA THR A 879 23.39 2.65 33.44
C THR A 879 23.66 1.14 33.57
N VAL A 880 24.38 0.69 34.59
CA VAL A 880 24.64 -0.72 34.83
C VAL A 880 23.35 -1.49 35.20
N SER A 881 22.54 -0.94 36.09
CA SER A 881 21.31 -1.63 36.56
C SER A 881 20.22 -1.66 35.48
N THR A 882 20.13 -0.63 34.64
CA THR A 882 19.11 -0.56 33.57
C THR A 882 19.57 -1.26 32.30
N GLY A 883 20.90 -1.37 32.07
CA GLY A 883 21.46 -1.90 30.82
C GLY A 883 20.97 -3.30 30.44
N MET A 884 20.81 -4.20 31.43
CA MET A 884 20.27 -5.55 31.16
C MET A 884 18.82 -5.51 30.70
N SER A 885 18.01 -4.67 31.32
CA SER A 885 16.59 -4.52 30.94
C SER A 885 16.42 -3.90 29.55
N LEU A 886 17.31 -2.97 29.17
CA LEU A 886 17.32 -2.38 27.82
C LEU A 886 17.77 -3.40 26.77
N PHE A 887 18.80 -4.19 27.07
CA PHE A 887 19.27 -5.27 26.18
C PHE A 887 18.18 -6.32 25.95
N GLU A 888 17.49 -6.72 27.02
CA GLU A 888 16.35 -7.64 26.97
C GLU A 888 15.22 -7.06 26.10
N ALA A 889 14.83 -5.82 26.33
CA ALA A 889 13.79 -5.14 25.56
C ALA A 889 14.17 -5.05 24.08
N ALA A 890 15.39 -4.60 23.75
CA ALA A 890 15.86 -4.52 22.36
C ALA A 890 15.87 -5.89 21.66
N THR A 891 16.30 -6.96 22.36
CA THR A 891 16.31 -8.30 21.79
C THR A 891 14.92 -8.83 21.51
N VAL A 892 13.99 -8.70 22.47
CA VAL A 892 12.60 -9.16 22.31
C VAL A 892 11.89 -8.40 21.23
N THR A 893 12.12 -7.07 21.13
CA THR A 893 11.60 -6.22 20.06
C THR A 893 12.14 -6.67 18.69
N THR A 894 13.44 -6.93 18.59
CA THR A 894 14.06 -7.47 17.37
C THR A 894 13.43 -8.81 16.94
N LEU A 895 13.22 -9.73 17.89
CA LEU A 895 12.59 -11.02 17.60
C LEU A 895 11.15 -10.87 17.08
N GLY A 896 10.41 -9.91 17.59
CA GLY A 896 9.08 -9.57 17.06
C GLY A 896 9.14 -9.01 15.63
N MET A 897 10.06 -8.08 15.37
CA MET A 897 10.20 -7.43 14.06
C MET A 897 10.76 -8.36 12.97
N VAL A 898 11.66 -9.28 13.33
CA VAL A 898 12.26 -10.24 12.37
C VAL A 898 11.19 -11.08 11.67
N THR A 899 10.03 -11.28 12.27
CA THR A 899 8.94 -12.02 11.62
C THR A 899 8.43 -11.36 10.35
N ALA A 900 8.55 -10.05 10.26
CA ALA A 900 8.14 -9.31 9.07
C ALA A 900 9.03 -9.58 7.82
N TYR A 901 10.18 -10.25 7.97
CA TYR A 901 10.95 -10.76 6.81
C TYR A 901 10.22 -11.85 6.02
N GLN A 902 9.19 -12.48 6.62
CA GLN A 902 8.34 -13.45 5.93
C GLN A 902 7.32 -12.78 4.98
N ILE A 903 7.18 -11.46 5.05
CA ILE A 903 6.32 -10.71 4.14
C ILE A 903 7.00 -10.66 2.77
N PRO A 904 6.42 -11.24 1.71
CA PRO A 904 6.99 -11.23 0.37
C PRO A 904 6.66 -9.91 -0.37
N ILE A 905 6.77 -8.79 0.33
CA ILE A 905 6.68 -7.44 -0.21
C ILE A 905 8.11 -6.87 -0.20
N PRO A 906 8.68 -6.51 -1.36
CA PRO A 906 10.06 -6.03 -1.50
C PRO A 906 10.40 -4.89 -0.55
N GLU A 907 9.53 -3.89 -0.44
CA GLU A 907 9.72 -2.69 0.36
C GLU A 907 9.80 -2.92 1.89
N ILE A 908 9.20 -4.01 2.40
CA ILE A 908 9.15 -4.26 3.84
C ILE A 908 10.48 -4.83 4.37
N LYS A 909 11.19 -5.64 3.60
CA LYS A 909 12.45 -6.26 4.03
C LYS A 909 13.55 -5.23 4.32
N PRO A 910 13.83 -4.25 3.43
CA PRO A 910 14.75 -3.15 3.70
C PRO A 910 14.35 -2.30 4.91
N PHE A 911 13.07 -1.93 5.01
CA PHE A 911 12.50 -1.18 6.13
C PHE A 911 12.78 -1.87 7.48
N ILE A 912 12.47 -3.16 7.60
CA ILE A 912 12.70 -3.92 8.83
C ILE A 912 14.20 -4.02 9.15
N THR A 913 15.06 -4.18 8.14
CA THR A 913 16.51 -4.22 8.32
C THR A 913 17.03 -2.93 8.95
N VAL A 914 16.67 -1.80 8.35
CA VAL A 914 17.11 -0.48 8.81
C VAL A 914 16.58 -0.19 10.22
N ILE A 915 15.29 -0.45 10.49
CA ILE A 915 14.70 -0.17 11.80
C ILE A 915 15.31 -1.03 12.91
N ILE A 916 15.64 -2.30 12.65
CA ILE A 916 16.34 -3.17 13.62
C ILE A 916 17.74 -2.63 13.91
N ILE A 917 18.51 -2.27 12.89
CA ILE A 917 19.86 -1.71 13.08
C ILE A 917 19.78 -0.42 13.90
N LEU A 918 18.88 0.47 13.56
CA LEU A 918 18.69 1.75 14.26
C LEU A 918 18.18 1.57 15.69
N LEU A 919 17.34 0.56 15.96
CA LEU A 919 16.91 0.20 17.31
C LEU A 919 18.12 -0.19 18.20
N TRP A 920 19.06 -0.98 17.66
CA TRP A 920 20.27 -1.33 18.37
C TRP A 920 21.22 -0.14 18.53
N ILE A 921 21.30 0.75 17.54
CA ILE A 921 22.05 2.03 17.67
C ILE A 921 21.40 2.90 18.74
N ALA A 922 20.06 2.98 18.82
CA ALA A 922 19.34 3.73 19.86
C ALA A 922 19.63 3.17 21.26
N ALA A 923 19.59 1.86 21.45
CA ALA A 923 19.93 1.21 22.71
C ALA A 923 21.40 1.45 23.09
N ALA A 924 22.33 1.33 22.13
CA ALA A 924 23.75 1.60 22.34
C ALA A 924 24.00 3.11 22.65
N SER A 925 23.33 4.03 21.96
CA SER A 925 23.45 5.47 22.22
C SER A 925 22.93 5.85 23.61
N ALA A 926 21.83 5.23 24.06
CA ALA A 926 21.32 5.41 25.42
C ALA A 926 22.31 4.88 26.48
N LEU A 927 23.01 3.76 26.22
CA LEU A 927 23.98 3.18 27.15
C LEU A 927 25.37 3.82 27.12
N ILE A 928 25.75 4.47 26.02
CA ILE A 928 27.11 4.98 25.80
C ILE A 928 27.10 6.51 25.66
N LEU A 929 26.29 7.09 24.75
CA LEU A 929 26.29 8.53 24.47
C LEU A 929 25.63 9.30 25.60
N LEU A 930 24.48 8.89 26.12
CA LEU A 930 23.76 9.59 27.19
C LEU A 930 24.61 9.71 28.46
N PRO A 931 25.23 8.62 29.01
CA PRO A 931 26.12 8.73 30.14
C PRO A 931 27.33 9.63 29.85
N ALA A 932 27.92 9.57 28.64
CA ALA A 932 29.04 10.44 28.25
C ALA A 932 28.66 11.92 28.28
N ILE A 933 27.49 12.27 27.78
CA ILE A 933 26.94 13.63 27.82
C ILE A 933 26.76 14.08 29.27
N PHE A 934 26.15 13.27 30.13
CA PHE A 934 25.90 13.62 31.52
C PHE A 934 27.19 13.74 32.33
N VAL A 935 28.19 12.87 32.10
CA VAL A 935 29.52 13.00 32.72
C VAL A 935 30.19 14.30 32.29
N LEU A 936 30.15 14.65 31.01
CA LEU A 936 30.71 15.92 30.52
C LEU A 936 30.02 17.13 31.15
N LEU A 937 28.72 17.11 31.31
CA LEU A 937 27.95 18.19 31.95
C LEU A 937 28.29 18.35 33.42
N GLU A 938 28.48 17.26 34.14
CA GLU A 938 28.97 17.27 35.54
C GLU A 938 30.39 17.81 35.62
N GLU A 939 31.31 17.42 34.72
CA GLU A 939 32.67 17.95 34.63
C GLU A 939 32.69 19.47 34.37
N LEU A 940 31.82 19.97 33.52
CA LEU A 940 31.68 21.40 33.19
C LEU A 940 30.98 22.22 34.29
N GLY A 941 30.48 21.57 35.35
CA GLY A 941 29.77 22.23 36.46
C GLY A 941 28.40 22.80 36.06
N ILE A 942 27.84 22.38 34.92
CA ILE A 942 26.53 22.81 34.41
C ILE A 942 25.37 22.13 35.16
N GLY A 943 25.67 21.13 36.02
CA GLY A 943 24.73 20.38 36.84
C GLY A 943 23.60 19.76 36.01
N SER A 944 23.82 18.53 35.52
CA SER A 944 22.84 17.82 34.66
C SER A 944 21.57 17.42 35.38
N THR A 945 21.57 17.40 36.69
CA THR A 945 20.53 16.85 37.55
C THR A 945 19.96 17.93 38.46
N GLY A 946 19.17 18.83 37.90
CA GLY A 946 18.51 19.96 38.62
C GLY A 946 17.93 19.55 39.98
N GLY A 947 18.37 20.12 41.00
CA GLY A 947 17.87 19.89 42.34
C GLY A 947 18.87 20.37 43.42
N ALA A 948 18.72 19.92 44.62
CA ALA A 948 19.38 20.35 45.85
C ALA A 948 20.92 20.45 45.81
N SER A 949 21.65 19.69 44.92
CA SER A 949 23.11 19.70 44.88
C SER A 949 23.71 21.02 44.32
N SER A 950 23.06 21.64 43.33
CA SER A 950 23.48 22.93 42.75
C SER A 950 23.27 24.06 43.71
N MET A 951 22.21 24.01 44.51
CA MET A 951 21.92 24.99 45.53
C MET A 951 22.83 24.81 46.76
N ALA A 952 23.17 23.60 47.17
CA ALA A 952 24.12 23.26 48.21
C ALA A 952 25.56 23.69 47.83
N ARG A 953 25.95 23.57 46.56
CA ARG A 953 27.23 24.07 46.03
C ARG A 953 27.30 25.60 46.00
N LYS A 954 26.22 26.27 45.57
CA LYS A 954 26.14 27.75 45.57
C LYS A 954 26.12 28.32 46.98
N LEU A 955 25.65 27.58 47.99
CA LEU A 955 25.59 27.96 49.39
C LEU A 955 26.86 27.58 50.18
N GLY A 956 27.91 27.05 49.52
CA GLY A 956 29.16 26.70 50.19
C GLY A 956 29.13 25.46 51.10
N LEU A 957 28.00 24.75 51.16
CA LEU A 957 27.78 23.60 52.03
C LEU A 957 28.38 22.29 51.46
N GLY A 958 28.93 22.31 50.24
CA GLY A 958 29.49 21.15 49.57
C GLY A 958 30.88 20.70 50.07
N ARG A 959 31.49 21.38 51.03
CA ARG A 959 32.82 20.98 51.55
C ARG A 959 32.80 20.17 52.84
N VAL A 960 31.63 19.96 53.46
CA VAL A 960 31.53 19.28 54.75
C VAL A 960 31.25 17.77 54.58
N ALA A 961 30.75 17.32 53.43
CA ALA A 961 30.40 15.94 53.20
C ALA A 961 31.55 15.03 52.68
N ALA A 962 32.78 15.54 52.53
CA ALA A 962 33.94 14.78 52.02
C ALA A 962 34.89 14.29 53.12
N ARG A 963 34.49 14.34 54.40
CA ARG A 963 35.26 13.74 55.49
C ARG A 963 34.38 12.80 56.29
N GLY A 964 34.58 11.54 56.10
CA GLY A 964 34.50 10.38 56.97
C GLY A 964 33.31 10.23 57.90
N ASP A 965 32.74 9.07 57.85
CA ASP A 965 31.97 8.43 58.93
C ASP A 965 30.78 9.21 59.47
N ILE A 966 29.65 9.09 58.77
CA ILE A 966 28.36 9.25 59.44
C ILE A 966 27.62 7.92 59.34
N ASP A 967 27.48 7.26 60.46
CA ASP A 967 26.57 6.13 60.69
C ASP A 967 25.20 6.44 60.13
N VAL A 968 24.59 5.39 59.56
CA VAL A 968 23.22 5.37 59.10
C VAL A 968 22.29 5.84 60.16
N VAL A 969 21.86 7.12 60.10
CA VAL A 969 20.77 7.63 60.91
C VAL A 969 19.46 7.23 60.25
N ASP A 970 18.66 6.51 61.05
CA ASP A 970 17.38 5.95 60.80
C ASP A 970 16.43 6.88 60.06
N ALA A 971 15.92 6.46 58.93
CA ALA A 971 15.08 7.23 58.00
C ALA A 971 13.61 7.36 58.49
N THR A 972 13.37 7.43 59.79
CA THR A 972 12.02 7.50 60.41
C THR A 972 11.54 8.88 60.87
N LEU A 973 12.26 9.96 60.52
CA LEU A 973 11.83 11.30 60.84
C LEU A 973 11.77 12.24 59.66
N ILE A 974 10.80 12.03 58.75
CA ILE A 974 10.29 13.04 57.86
C ILE A 974 8.79 13.17 58.13
N PRO A 975 8.29 14.34 58.64
CA PRO A 975 6.86 14.51 58.86
C PRO A 975 6.11 14.49 57.52
N ASP A 976 5.01 13.77 57.56
CA ASP A 976 3.98 13.67 56.53
C ASP A 976 3.34 15.08 56.33
N HIS A 977 3.79 15.79 55.27
CA HIS A 977 3.01 16.91 54.76
C HIS A 977 2.33 16.41 53.47
N GLY A 978 1.07 16.00 53.72
CA GLY A 978 0.12 15.89 52.64
C GLY A 978 -0.02 17.21 51.92
N ASP A 979 -0.41 17.05 50.69
CA ASP A 979 -1.00 17.94 49.73
C ASP A 979 -0.14 18.21 48.48
N ALA A 980 -0.86 17.90 47.40
CA ALA A 980 -0.77 18.33 46.01
C ALA A 980 -0.07 17.39 45.00
N TRP A 981 -1.00 16.71 44.33
CA TRP A 981 -1.04 16.20 42.93
C TRP A 981 -0.35 14.90 42.63
#